data_6a03804692bf9f6cd67c717b97e8739f
#
_entry.id   6a03804692bf9f6cd67c717b97e8739f
#
_cell.length_a   1.000
_cell.length_b   1.000
_cell.length_c   1.000
_cell.angle_alpha   90.00
_cell.angle_beta   90.00
_cell.angle_gamma   90.00
#
_symmetry.space_group_name_H-M   'P 1'
#
loop_
_entity.id
_entity.type
_entity.pdbx_description
1 polymer ?
#
loop_
_entity_poly.entity_id
_entity_poly.type
_entity_poly.pdbx_seq_one_letter_code
_entity_poly.pdbx_strand_id
1 'polypeptide(L)'
;MKRSLFIFCCLLLSFGTYAQAGRRTFSFNADWRYHIGDVSDASAVSFDDRAWKQVALPQAWNEDEAFTKAIHDLSTTIVWYRKKFSIPKGITSDKVFLEFEGIRFGGEFYLNGKFIGRHENGVMAAGLDISDLIDRDHENILAIRIDNSWSYREKATNSTYQWNDKNFNANYGGIPKNVWIHFTSKIYQTLPLYSNLKTTGVYVYAKNINIPEKTMDLFVSSEVKNETLQSRLVNFVAEVHNAEGKLVKTFSKKFNLPANRTQQLTMNSTMNQVNFWSWGYGYLYTVTTKIVQDNKTIDAVETKTGFRKTAFKDGMVYLNDQVLMMKGYAQRTSNEWPAVGLSVAPWLSDFSNGLMVKSNANLVRWMHVTPWKQDVESCDRVGLMQMLPAGDAEKDVQGRRWEQRTELMRDAIIYYRNNPSVLFYECGNESISEEHMAEMKTIRDQYDPAGGRAIGSREMLDSKLAEYGGEMLYINKSARHPMIATEYMRDEALRKYWDELSYPFHKDGEGPLYKGVDASDYNRNQDTYVVEAVHRWWEYWKMRPGTGDRINSGGVNIIFSDSNTHFRGKENYRRSGEVDAMRIPKDAYFAHQVMWDGWIAPDPKGLYLVGHWNYAPGTKKDVLVVSAADRVELAVNGKVQKEAEKLYDFLYRFPSVDFEAGVLTAKSFTKDGKLLNKKELKTTGEPYKIRLTAQHGKNGLFADGNDMVLAEVEVLDKNGLRCPLASNTIDFKLDGPMDWRGGIAQGPDNYILATSLPVEAGVNRVLLRTKYDKSGRVMLKATSSGLLSDSAVWTVQPLKTMADYFVKESNENLPSFLARGPSPANPTLVQLKKSLKIRAVAAGANQEKASQSYDDNELSDWVNDGQLGTAWITYTLQEKSDIDEVDLKLNNFRSRSYPLQIFVDEKLVFDGNTDVTLGYCTLSFPRTRGEKITIKLKNAPFTTRENNQVEMGGKKLDDGVARNDANAKGTLSIIEADIHQVLAN
;
A
#
# COMPACT_ATOMS: atom_id res chain seq x y z
N MET A 1 -49.82 36.23 46.78
CA MET A 1 -49.80 34.85 47.32
C MET A 1 -50.08 33.89 46.14
N LYS A 2 -49.05 33.33 45.54
CA LYS A 2 -49.12 32.16 44.71
C LYS A 2 -47.86 31.35 44.97
N ARG A 3 -48.02 30.19 45.58
CA ARG A 3 -46.93 29.20 45.83
C ARG A 3 -46.66 28.45 44.55
N SER A 4 -45.42 28.50 44.03
CA SER A 4 -44.94 27.63 42.97
C SER A 4 -44.28 26.41 43.57
N LEU A 5 -44.83 25.25 43.31
CA LEU A 5 -44.33 23.93 43.71
C LEU A 5 -43.24 23.56 42.69
N PHE A 6 -42.00 23.41 43.14
CA PHE A 6 -40.92 22.86 42.36
C PHE A 6 -40.96 21.31 42.49
N ILE A 7 -41.30 20.65 41.39
CA ILE A 7 -41.20 19.18 41.30
C ILE A 7 -39.81 18.87 40.81
N PHE A 8 -39.01 18.27 41.71
CA PHE A 8 -37.69 17.74 41.44
C PHE A 8 -37.87 16.35 40.81
N CYS A 9 -37.78 16.27 39.46
CA CYS A 9 -37.76 15.01 38.76
C CYS A 9 -36.36 14.41 38.85
N CYS A 10 -36.15 13.48 39.82
CA CYS A 10 -34.98 12.59 39.81
C CYS A 10 -35.05 11.65 38.63
N LEU A 11 -34.34 11.92 37.55
CA LEU A 11 -34.00 10.97 36.51
C LEU A 11 -33.02 9.96 37.10
N LEU A 12 -33.55 8.84 37.59
CA LEU A 12 -32.79 7.62 37.86
C LEU A 12 -32.36 7.09 36.47
N LEU A 13 -31.15 7.46 36.06
CA LEU A 13 -30.43 6.74 35.02
C LEU A 13 -30.12 5.34 35.58
N SER A 14 -31.02 4.41 35.31
CA SER A 14 -30.75 2.99 35.45
C SER A 14 -29.66 2.63 34.43
N PHE A 15 -28.42 2.61 34.87
CA PHE A 15 -27.36 1.88 34.20
C PHE A 15 -27.77 0.39 34.19
N GLY A 16 -28.50 -0.02 33.20
CA GLY A 16 -28.69 -1.40 32.88
C GLY A 16 -27.31 -1.99 32.63
N THR A 17 -26.80 -2.73 33.63
CA THR A 17 -25.72 -3.68 33.39
C THR A 17 -26.27 -4.71 32.41
N TYR A 18 -26.12 -4.46 31.11
CA TYR A 18 -26.22 -5.51 30.11
C TYR A 18 -25.10 -6.51 30.48
N ALA A 19 -25.43 -7.54 31.24
CA ALA A 19 -24.65 -8.76 31.28
C ALA A 19 -24.68 -9.28 29.82
N GLN A 20 -23.67 -8.94 29.04
CA GLN A 20 -23.53 -9.45 27.69
C GLN A 20 -23.30 -10.95 27.80
N ALA A 21 -24.39 -11.71 27.67
CA ALA A 21 -24.33 -13.17 27.58
C ALA A 21 -23.65 -13.47 26.24
N GLY A 22 -22.51 -14.14 26.26
CA GLY A 22 -21.77 -14.49 25.05
C GLY A 22 -20.25 -14.27 25.19
N ARG A 23 -19.56 -14.25 24.07
CA ARG A 23 -18.10 -13.99 24.00
C ARG A 23 -17.75 -12.63 24.61
N ARG A 24 -16.64 -12.61 25.36
CA ARG A 24 -15.99 -11.37 25.78
C ARG A 24 -14.57 -11.35 25.22
N THR A 25 -14.19 -10.27 24.58
CA THR A 25 -12.86 -10.04 24.04
C THR A 25 -12.29 -8.78 24.68
N PHE A 26 -11.05 -8.84 25.12
CA PHE A 26 -10.35 -7.72 25.72
C PHE A 26 -8.98 -7.55 25.04
N SER A 27 -8.53 -6.33 24.96
CA SER A 27 -7.12 -6.05 24.68
C SER A 27 -6.27 -6.50 25.87
N PHE A 28 -5.21 -7.23 25.52
CA PHE A 28 -4.29 -7.82 26.50
C PHE A 28 -2.93 -7.11 26.48
N ASN A 29 -2.90 -5.89 25.93
CA ASN A 29 -1.70 -5.10 25.68
C ASN A 29 -1.09 -4.48 26.93
N ALA A 30 -1.85 -4.29 28.00
CA ALA A 30 -1.43 -3.62 29.23
C ALA A 30 -0.39 -4.41 30.03
N ASP A 31 0.46 -3.71 30.74
CA ASP A 31 1.31 -4.19 31.84
C ASP A 31 2.12 -5.47 31.58
N TRP A 32 2.92 -5.43 30.52
CA TRP A 32 3.93 -6.47 30.26
C TRP A 32 5.28 -6.05 30.83
N ARG A 33 6.12 -7.05 31.09
CA ARG A 33 7.53 -6.86 31.43
C ARG A 33 8.38 -7.60 30.41
N TYR A 34 9.53 -7.01 30.03
CA TYR A 34 10.45 -7.69 29.12
C TYR A 34 11.91 -7.52 29.54
N HIS A 35 12.73 -8.46 29.10
CA HIS A 35 14.17 -8.48 29.30
C HIS A 35 14.87 -8.88 28.03
N ILE A 36 15.91 -8.14 27.64
CA ILE A 36 16.74 -8.42 26.47
C ILE A 36 17.83 -9.39 26.89
N GLY A 37 17.95 -10.51 26.23
CA GLY A 37 18.86 -11.61 26.51
C GLY A 37 18.11 -12.88 26.95
N ASP A 38 18.78 -14.04 26.81
CA ASP A 38 18.20 -15.30 27.25
C ASP A 38 18.39 -15.45 28.76
N VAL A 39 17.36 -15.83 29.48
CA VAL A 39 17.36 -15.98 30.94
C VAL A 39 16.88 -17.37 31.29
N SER A 40 17.73 -18.12 31.98
CA SER A 40 17.32 -19.42 32.53
C SER A 40 16.19 -19.24 33.54
N ASP A 41 15.31 -20.20 33.56
CA ASP A 41 14.15 -20.27 34.49
C ASP A 41 13.14 -19.11 34.38
N ALA A 42 13.24 -18.23 33.37
CA ALA A 42 12.30 -17.14 33.16
C ALA A 42 10.86 -17.60 32.86
N SER A 43 10.63 -18.86 32.52
CA SER A 43 9.31 -19.51 32.45
C SER A 43 8.71 -19.86 33.79
N ALA A 44 9.53 -20.00 34.85
CA ALA A 44 9.07 -20.47 36.16
C ALA A 44 8.13 -19.47 36.86
N VAL A 45 7.16 -19.97 37.60
CA VAL A 45 6.20 -19.15 38.37
C VAL A 45 6.94 -18.33 39.45
N SER A 46 7.94 -18.91 40.07
CA SER A 46 8.71 -18.27 41.15
C SER A 46 9.75 -17.24 40.68
N PHE A 47 9.96 -17.09 39.36
CA PHE A 47 10.93 -16.16 38.82
C PHE A 47 10.58 -14.69 39.16
N ASP A 48 11.55 -13.95 39.71
CA ASP A 48 11.39 -12.54 40.06
C ASP A 48 11.70 -11.63 38.86
N ASP A 49 10.64 -11.05 38.27
CA ASP A 49 10.73 -10.16 37.11
C ASP A 49 10.63 -8.66 37.46
N ARG A 50 10.70 -8.29 38.75
CA ARG A 50 10.54 -6.89 39.19
C ARG A 50 11.59 -5.93 38.63
N ALA A 51 12.76 -6.44 38.31
CA ALA A 51 13.85 -5.66 37.67
C ALA A 51 13.66 -5.49 36.14
N TRP A 52 12.71 -6.21 35.52
CA TRP A 52 12.48 -6.12 34.10
C TRP A 52 11.78 -4.83 33.70
N LYS A 53 12.01 -4.35 32.48
CA LYS A 53 11.39 -3.16 31.95
C LYS A 53 9.89 -3.37 31.73
N GLN A 54 9.07 -2.50 32.29
CA GLN A 54 7.62 -2.48 32.07
C GLN A 54 7.29 -1.88 30.73
N VAL A 55 6.30 -2.42 30.03
CA VAL A 55 5.86 -2.00 28.71
C VAL A 55 4.38 -2.24 28.51
N ALA A 56 3.72 -1.36 27.73
CA ALA A 56 2.44 -1.65 27.10
C ALA A 56 2.69 -2.01 25.63
N LEU A 57 1.95 -3.00 25.11
CA LEU A 57 2.01 -3.43 23.71
C LEU A 57 1.01 -2.61 22.86
N PRO A 58 1.20 -2.55 21.53
CA PRO A 58 2.30 -3.09 20.74
C PRO A 58 3.59 -2.26 20.85
N GLN A 59 4.72 -2.92 21.01
CA GLN A 59 6.03 -2.26 21.01
C GLN A 59 7.14 -3.23 20.61
N ALA A 60 7.94 -2.88 19.59
CA ALA A 60 9.16 -3.59 19.29
C ALA A 60 10.26 -3.19 20.30
N TRP A 61 11.04 -4.17 20.80
CA TRP A 61 12.08 -3.85 21.78
C TRP A 61 13.24 -3.03 21.20
N ASN A 62 13.44 -3.09 19.87
CA ASN A 62 14.49 -2.38 19.11
C ASN A 62 13.95 -1.21 18.26
N GLU A 63 12.79 -0.65 18.58
CA GLU A 63 12.17 0.44 17.81
C GLU A 63 13.00 1.73 17.76
N ASP A 64 13.82 2.00 18.76
CA ASP A 64 14.71 3.18 18.81
C ASP A 64 15.81 3.11 17.74
N GLU A 65 16.01 1.97 17.10
CA GLU A 65 16.93 1.80 15.98
C GLU A 65 16.29 2.11 14.61
N ALA A 66 14.97 2.36 14.58
CA ALA A 66 14.27 2.69 13.35
C ALA A 66 14.90 3.91 12.67
N PHE A 67 15.34 3.74 11.42
CA PHE A 67 16.05 4.73 10.61
C PHE A 67 17.45 5.16 11.11
N THR A 68 17.90 4.74 12.31
CA THR A 68 19.27 5.00 12.78
C THR A 68 20.26 4.00 12.23
N LYS A 69 19.78 2.82 11.87
CA LYS A 69 20.57 1.72 11.31
C LYS A 69 19.97 1.20 10.01
N ALA A 70 20.79 0.63 9.16
CA ALA A 70 20.30 -0.12 8.02
C ALA A 70 19.50 -1.34 8.50
N ILE A 71 18.56 -1.81 7.69
CA ILE A 71 17.64 -2.89 8.06
C ILE A 71 18.36 -4.17 8.52
N HIS A 72 19.51 -4.51 7.90
CA HIS A 72 20.29 -5.70 8.23
C HIS A 72 21.11 -5.54 9.52
N ASP A 73 21.27 -4.31 10.02
CA ASP A 73 21.99 -3.98 11.25
C ASP A 73 21.08 -3.82 12.47
N LEU A 74 19.77 -3.94 12.29
CA LEU A 74 18.83 -3.92 13.42
C LEU A 74 19.22 -4.99 14.43
N SER A 75 19.22 -4.61 15.71
CA SER A 75 19.61 -5.52 16.80
C SER A 75 18.74 -6.76 16.84
N THR A 76 19.40 -7.92 16.96
CA THR A 76 18.75 -9.24 17.04
C THR A 76 19.25 -9.97 18.27
N THR A 77 18.33 -10.61 18.99
CA THR A 77 18.66 -11.39 20.19
C THR A 77 17.45 -12.22 20.64
N ILE A 78 17.59 -12.90 21.77
CA ILE A 78 16.48 -13.50 22.49
C ILE A 78 15.94 -12.45 23.46
N VAL A 79 14.63 -12.35 23.54
CA VAL A 79 13.90 -11.46 24.46
C VAL A 79 12.84 -12.25 25.18
N TRP A 80 12.79 -12.11 26.48
CA TRP A 80 11.71 -12.66 27.30
C TRP A 80 10.65 -11.60 27.60
N TYR A 81 9.38 -11.97 27.46
CA TYR A 81 8.23 -11.20 27.91
C TYR A 81 7.51 -11.96 29.01
N ARG A 82 7.03 -11.24 30.04
CA ARG A 82 6.24 -11.82 31.12
C ARG A 82 5.05 -10.92 31.41
N LYS A 83 3.92 -11.55 31.73
CA LYS A 83 2.72 -10.84 32.19
C LYS A 83 2.05 -11.65 33.32
N LYS A 84 1.77 -10.97 34.41
CA LYS A 84 0.93 -11.46 35.50
C LYS A 84 -0.50 -11.01 35.26
N PHE A 85 -1.47 -11.85 35.42
CA PHE A 85 -2.87 -11.52 35.22
C PHE A 85 -3.82 -12.44 35.96
N SER A 86 -5.00 -11.94 36.32
CA SER A 86 -6.08 -12.70 36.94
C SER A 86 -7.34 -12.66 36.06
N ILE A 87 -8.17 -13.71 36.12
CA ILE A 87 -9.45 -13.70 35.42
C ILE A 87 -10.34 -12.62 36.04
N PRO A 88 -10.92 -11.69 35.28
CA PRO A 88 -11.78 -10.65 35.82
C PRO A 88 -13.01 -11.26 36.54
N LYS A 89 -13.33 -10.77 37.73
CA LYS A 89 -14.50 -11.21 38.50
C LYS A 89 -15.78 -11.11 37.66
N GLY A 90 -16.56 -12.18 37.63
CA GLY A 90 -17.81 -12.28 36.87
C GLY A 90 -17.65 -12.83 35.45
N ILE A 91 -16.44 -13.24 35.03
CA ILE A 91 -16.22 -14.05 33.83
C ILE A 91 -16.27 -15.52 34.20
N THR A 92 -17.33 -16.21 33.79
CA THR A 92 -17.58 -17.65 34.08
C THR A 92 -17.45 -18.51 32.83
N SER A 93 -16.75 -18.01 31.81
CA SER A 93 -16.60 -18.68 30.50
C SER A 93 -15.77 -19.95 30.63
N ASP A 94 -16.14 -21.01 29.88
CA ASP A 94 -15.44 -22.28 29.89
C ASP A 94 -14.13 -22.27 29.13
N LYS A 95 -14.07 -21.52 28.04
CA LYS A 95 -12.92 -21.46 27.11
C LYS A 95 -12.23 -20.11 27.18
N VAL A 96 -10.91 -20.15 27.06
CA VAL A 96 -10.05 -18.96 27.03
C VAL A 96 -9.01 -19.11 25.93
N PHE A 97 -8.95 -18.13 25.02
CA PHE A 97 -7.98 -18.10 23.95
C PHE A 97 -7.14 -16.82 24.01
N LEU A 98 -5.86 -16.96 23.71
CA LEU A 98 -4.98 -15.82 23.40
C LEU A 98 -4.82 -15.71 21.88
N GLU A 99 -4.88 -14.48 21.37
CA GLU A 99 -4.55 -14.14 19.99
C GLU A 99 -3.44 -13.11 20.01
N PHE A 100 -2.32 -13.41 19.32
CA PHE A 100 -1.25 -12.47 19.02
C PHE A 100 -1.36 -12.13 17.56
N GLU A 101 -1.56 -10.87 17.20
CA GLU A 101 -1.62 -10.44 15.78
C GLU A 101 -0.29 -10.61 15.04
N GLY A 102 0.77 -10.92 15.77
CA GLY A 102 2.08 -11.32 15.30
C GLY A 102 3.15 -11.11 16.34
N ILE A 103 4.15 -11.97 16.30
CA ILE A 103 5.39 -11.87 17.07
C ILE A 103 6.57 -11.97 16.11
N ARG A 104 7.72 -11.43 16.46
CA ARG A 104 8.89 -11.48 15.61
C ARG A 104 10.13 -11.96 16.36
N PHE A 105 10.78 -13.10 15.96
CA PHE A 105 10.45 -14.00 14.89
C PHE A 105 9.78 -15.28 15.39
N GLY A 106 10.50 -16.13 16.11
CA GLY A 106 9.99 -17.38 16.70
C GLY A 106 9.74 -17.24 18.20
N GLY A 107 8.52 -17.58 18.67
CA GLY A 107 8.11 -17.49 20.07
C GLY A 107 7.74 -18.83 20.69
N GLU A 108 8.20 -19.06 21.90
CA GLU A 108 7.84 -20.18 22.76
C GLU A 108 7.00 -19.66 23.95
N PHE A 109 5.83 -20.22 24.14
CA PHE A 109 4.85 -19.75 25.12
C PHE A 109 4.75 -20.69 26.31
N TYR A 110 4.73 -20.10 27.52
CA TYR A 110 4.62 -20.82 28.79
C TYR A 110 3.51 -20.19 29.65
N LEU A 111 2.58 -20.98 30.14
CA LEU A 111 1.57 -20.55 31.09
C LEU A 111 1.77 -21.29 32.42
N ASN A 112 1.90 -20.54 33.52
CA ASN A 112 2.11 -21.07 34.85
C ASN A 112 3.29 -22.08 34.91
N GLY A 113 4.38 -21.76 34.19
CA GLY A 113 5.59 -22.56 34.09
C GLY A 113 5.50 -23.76 33.13
N LYS A 114 4.36 -24.02 32.50
CA LYS A 114 4.18 -25.10 31.52
C LYS A 114 4.27 -24.58 30.11
N PHE A 115 5.02 -25.25 29.23
CA PHE A 115 5.05 -25.01 27.82
C PHE A 115 3.68 -25.27 27.18
N ILE A 116 3.14 -24.31 26.44
CA ILE A 116 1.79 -24.36 25.83
C ILE A 116 1.79 -24.30 24.31
N GLY A 117 2.92 -23.97 23.68
CA GLY A 117 3.00 -23.92 22.22
C GLY A 117 4.14 -23.07 21.70
N ARG A 118 4.27 -23.07 20.38
CA ARG A 118 5.27 -22.30 19.61
C ARG A 118 4.61 -21.69 18.39
N HIS A 119 5.09 -20.51 17.99
CA HIS A 119 4.76 -19.88 16.72
C HIS A 119 6.04 -19.34 16.07
N GLU A 120 6.22 -19.57 14.75
CA GLU A 120 7.56 -19.43 14.15
C GLU A 120 7.60 -18.63 12.84
N ASN A 121 6.48 -18.17 12.25
CA ASN A 121 6.57 -17.50 10.94
C ASN A 121 6.96 -16.02 11.00
N GLY A 122 6.91 -15.39 12.18
CA GLY A 122 7.34 -14.01 12.39
C GLY A 122 6.50 -12.91 11.74
N VAL A 123 5.34 -13.25 11.15
CA VAL A 123 4.53 -12.35 10.33
C VAL A 123 3.05 -12.41 10.72
N MET A 124 2.44 -13.61 10.64
CA MET A 124 1.02 -13.83 10.85
C MET A 124 0.63 -13.99 12.33
N ALA A 125 -0.67 -13.92 12.56
CA ALA A 125 -1.26 -14.09 13.88
C ALA A 125 -1.09 -15.51 14.41
N ALA A 126 -0.96 -15.60 15.73
CA ALA A 126 -0.86 -16.84 16.50
C ALA A 126 -2.04 -16.97 17.46
N GLY A 127 -2.57 -18.19 17.65
CA GLY A 127 -3.63 -18.49 18.61
C GLY A 127 -3.25 -19.59 19.59
N LEU A 128 -3.62 -19.44 20.86
CA LEU A 128 -3.37 -20.41 21.89
C LEU A 128 -4.66 -20.68 22.67
N ASP A 129 -5.05 -21.96 22.81
CA ASP A 129 -6.11 -22.39 23.74
C ASP A 129 -5.47 -22.62 25.11
N ILE A 130 -5.79 -21.78 26.07
CA ILE A 130 -5.25 -21.85 27.43
C ILE A 130 -6.27 -22.35 28.47
N SER A 131 -7.42 -22.81 27.99
CA SER A 131 -8.59 -23.13 28.84
C SER A 131 -8.31 -24.11 29.96
N ASP A 132 -7.50 -25.15 29.71
CA ASP A 132 -7.22 -26.25 30.66
C ASP A 132 -6.05 -25.95 31.62
N LEU A 133 -5.28 -24.89 31.36
CA LEU A 133 -4.08 -24.55 32.12
C LEU A 133 -4.21 -23.25 32.91
N ILE A 134 -5.24 -22.47 32.65
CA ILE A 134 -5.48 -21.19 33.31
C ILE A 134 -6.04 -21.44 34.73
N ASP A 135 -5.42 -20.81 35.73
CA ASP A 135 -5.97 -20.77 37.09
C ASP A 135 -7.07 -19.67 37.11
N ARG A 136 -8.27 -20.08 37.54
CA ARG A 136 -9.44 -19.19 37.56
C ARG A 136 -9.57 -18.40 38.85
N ASP A 137 -8.92 -18.88 39.91
CA ASP A 137 -9.05 -18.34 41.25
C ASP A 137 -7.81 -17.53 41.69
N HIS A 138 -6.66 -17.81 41.08
CA HIS A 138 -5.39 -17.16 41.42
C HIS A 138 -4.77 -16.43 40.23
N GLU A 139 -3.68 -15.72 40.51
CA GLU A 139 -2.86 -15.03 39.49
C GLU A 139 -2.19 -16.04 38.56
N ASN A 140 -2.27 -15.78 37.24
CA ASN A 140 -1.58 -16.52 36.22
C ASN A 140 -0.34 -15.79 35.75
N ILE A 141 0.64 -16.52 35.25
CA ILE A 141 1.87 -15.99 34.67
C ILE A 141 2.03 -16.52 33.25
N LEU A 142 1.94 -15.63 32.28
CA LEU A 142 2.29 -15.91 30.90
C LEU A 142 3.74 -15.45 30.65
N ALA A 143 4.60 -16.36 30.23
CA ALA A 143 5.97 -16.07 29.84
C ALA A 143 6.20 -16.47 28.38
N ILE A 144 6.91 -15.63 27.61
CA ILE A 144 7.18 -15.84 26.19
C ILE A 144 8.65 -15.60 25.94
N ARG A 145 9.32 -16.60 25.36
CA ARG A 145 10.70 -16.49 24.86
C ARG A 145 10.65 -16.25 23.36
N ILE A 146 11.17 -15.14 22.89
CA ILE A 146 11.15 -14.74 21.48
C ILE A 146 12.57 -14.62 20.98
N ASP A 147 12.90 -15.32 19.90
CA ASP A 147 14.16 -15.23 19.18
C ASP A 147 13.94 -14.51 17.84
N ASN A 148 14.51 -13.31 17.69
CA ASN A 148 14.43 -12.54 16.44
C ASN A 148 15.74 -12.52 15.63
N SER A 149 16.58 -13.54 15.81
CA SER A 149 17.84 -13.66 15.05
C SER A 149 17.59 -13.80 13.55
N TRP A 150 18.42 -13.15 12.73
CA TRP A 150 18.43 -13.36 11.28
C TRP A 150 18.72 -14.80 10.86
N SER A 151 19.40 -15.55 11.73
CA SER A 151 19.72 -16.96 11.53
C SER A 151 18.65 -17.91 12.06
N TYR A 152 17.48 -17.41 12.49
CA TYR A 152 16.41 -18.24 13.04
C TYR A 152 16.01 -19.34 12.04
N ARG A 153 15.82 -20.55 12.59
CA ARG A 153 15.40 -21.74 11.83
C ARG A 153 14.19 -22.37 12.49
N GLU A 154 13.29 -22.89 11.67
CA GLU A 154 12.16 -23.66 12.13
C GLU A 154 12.63 -24.85 13.00
N LYS A 155 12.13 -24.96 14.20
CA LYS A 155 12.64 -25.94 15.16
C LYS A 155 12.38 -27.39 14.75
N ALA A 156 11.30 -27.64 14.03
CA ALA A 156 10.93 -28.98 13.60
C ALA A 156 11.78 -29.51 12.43
N THR A 157 12.16 -28.66 11.48
CA THR A 157 12.76 -29.05 10.21
C THR A 157 14.17 -28.49 10.02
N ASN A 158 14.60 -27.56 10.88
CA ASN A 158 15.82 -26.79 10.73
C ASN A 158 15.90 -25.95 9.45
N SER A 159 14.76 -25.67 8.80
CA SER A 159 14.67 -24.86 7.60
C SER A 159 14.70 -23.37 7.92
N THR A 160 15.28 -22.56 7.04
CA THR A 160 15.20 -21.09 7.12
C THR A 160 13.89 -20.61 6.53
N TYR A 161 13.41 -19.45 7.00
CA TYR A 161 12.29 -18.73 6.39
C TYR A 161 12.82 -17.79 5.32
N GLN A 162 12.27 -17.87 4.10
CA GLN A 162 12.75 -17.06 2.97
C GLN A 162 12.62 -15.56 3.26
N TRP A 163 11.55 -15.15 3.91
CA TRP A 163 11.30 -13.76 4.27
C TRP A 163 11.98 -13.28 5.56
N ASN A 164 12.75 -14.12 6.24
CA ASN A 164 13.70 -13.67 7.26
C ASN A 164 15.01 -13.19 6.60
N ASP A 165 14.85 -12.30 5.63
CA ASP A 165 15.92 -11.71 4.84
C ASP A 165 16.24 -10.30 5.32
N LYS A 166 17.50 -10.08 5.68
CA LYS A 166 17.98 -8.81 6.25
C LYS A 166 18.12 -7.66 5.25
N ASN A 167 17.80 -7.86 3.98
CA ASN A 167 17.82 -6.80 2.98
C ASN A 167 16.41 -6.23 2.72
N PHE A 168 15.35 -7.02 2.97
CA PHE A 168 13.99 -6.69 2.52
C PHE A 168 12.94 -6.53 3.62
N ASN A 169 13.12 -7.20 4.77
CA ASN A 169 12.09 -7.26 5.80
C ASN A 169 12.61 -6.74 7.14
N ALA A 170 12.07 -5.60 7.57
CA ALA A 170 12.44 -4.99 8.85
C ALA A 170 12.24 -5.95 10.02
N ASN A 171 13.27 -6.07 10.86
CA ASN A 171 13.30 -6.99 12.00
C ASN A 171 12.98 -6.29 13.31
N TYR A 172 11.80 -5.68 13.39
CA TYR A 172 11.28 -5.10 14.63
C TYR A 172 10.84 -6.24 15.57
N GLY A 173 11.70 -6.58 16.53
CA GLY A 173 11.61 -7.79 17.33
C GLY A 173 10.66 -7.73 18.53
N GLY A 174 10.27 -8.90 19.03
CA GLY A 174 9.40 -9.03 20.18
C GLY A 174 7.91 -9.12 19.84
N ILE A 175 7.07 -8.33 20.52
CA ILE A 175 5.62 -8.28 20.31
C ILE A 175 5.22 -6.90 19.75
N PRO A 176 5.50 -6.63 18.47
CA PRO A 176 5.26 -5.33 17.86
C PRO A 176 3.81 -5.12 17.39
N LYS A 177 2.89 -6.05 17.68
CA LYS A 177 1.48 -6.06 17.28
C LYS A 177 0.59 -6.34 18.47
N ASN A 178 -0.73 -6.17 18.31
CA ASN A 178 -1.68 -6.32 19.41
C ASN A 178 -1.79 -7.75 19.92
N VAL A 179 -2.20 -7.87 21.19
CA VAL A 179 -2.55 -9.12 21.84
C VAL A 179 -3.97 -9.03 22.39
N TRP A 180 -4.76 -10.09 22.16
CA TRP A 180 -6.15 -10.20 22.59
C TRP A 180 -6.35 -11.43 23.46
N ILE A 181 -7.31 -11.35 24.40
CA ILE A 181 -7.81 -12.50 25.17
C ILE A 181 -9.30 -12.65 24.95
N HIS A 182 -9.73 -13.86 24.62
CA HIS A 182 -11.12 -14.19 24.32
C HIS A 182 -11.66 -15.18 25.33
N PHE A 183 -12.84 -14.89 25.86
CA PHE A 183 -13.58 -15.75 26.78
C PHE A 183 -14.87 -16.21 26.11
N THR A 184 -15.12 -17.52 26.03
CA THR A 184 -16.30 -18.09 25.38
C THR A 184 -16.85 -19.30 26.10
N SER A 185 -18.09 -19.73 25.76
CA SER A 185 -18.65 -21.01 26.21
C SER A 185 -18.01 -22.20 25.49
N LYS A 186 -18.38 -23.45 25.85
CA LYS A 186 -17.97 -24.65 25.09
C LYS A 186 -18.62 -24.80 23.73
N ILE A 187 -19.58 -23.95 23.37
CA ILE A 187 -20.14 -23.84 22.04
C ILE A 187 -19.78 -22.44 21.52
N TYR A 188 -18.95 -22.37 20.55
CA TYR A 188 -18.38 -21.08 20.08
C TYR A 188 -18.06 -21.09 18.60
N GLN A 189 -18.09 -19.92 17.98
CA GLN A 189 -17.54 -19.63 16.68
C GLN A 189 -16.02 -19.58 16.81
N THR A 190 -15.28 -20.29 15.97
CA THR A 190 -13.82 -20.37 16.08
C THR A 190 -13.15 -19.06 15.69
N LEU A 191 -11.86 -18.92 16.03
CA LEU A 191 -11.01 -17.81 15.59
C LEU A 191 -10.34 -18.16 14.25
N PRO A 192 -10.06 -17.19 13.37
CA PRO A 192 -9.43 -17.44 12.06
C PRO A 192 -7.90 -17.64 12.18
N LEU A 193 -7.45 -18.58 13.04
CA LEU A 193 -6.05 -18.77 13.44
C LEU A 193 -5.58 -20.18 13.08
N TYR A 194 -5.47 -20.44 11.76
CA TYR A 194 -5.29 -21.78 11.23
C TYR A 194 -3.97 -22.44 11.65
N SER A 195 -2.85 -21.72 11.63
CA SER A 195 -1.53 -22.30 11.95
C SER A 195 -1.51 -23.01 13.30
N ASN A 196 -2.10 -22.42 14.34
CA ASN A 196 -2.04 -22.95 15.69
C ASN A 196 -3.33 -23.72 16.08
N LEU A 197 -4.52 -23.20 15.76
CA LEU A 197 -5.80 -23.75 16.19
C LEU A 197 -6.47 -24.62 15.14
N LYS A 198 -5.96 -24.62 13.89
CA LYS A 198 -6.57 -25.32 12.74
C LYS A 198 -8.01 -24.89 12.47
N THR A 199 -8.33 -23.61 12.71
CA THR A 199 -9.67 -23.04 12.61
C THR A 199 -9.75 -21.89 11.63
N THR A 200 -10.95 -21.69 11.05
CA THR A 200 -11.16 -20.78 9.92
C THR A 200 -12.07 -19.58 10.24
N GLY A 201 -12.74 -19.56 11.39
CA GLY A 201 -13.55 -18.44 11.84
C GLY A 201 -14.79 -18.15 10.99
N VAL A 202 -15.15 -16.87 10.96
CA VAL A 202 -16.31 -16.36 10.20
C VAL A 202 -15.87 -15.96 8.79
N TYR A 203 -16.72 -16.21 7.80
CA TYR A 203 -16.57 -15.75 6.42
C TYR A 203 -17.85 -15.09 5.94
N VAL A 204 -17.78 -13.81 5.59
CA VAL A 204 -18.87 -12.99 5.08
C VAL A 204 -18.58 -12.62 3.63
N TYR A 205 -19.48 -12.97 2.71
CA TYR A 205 -19.29 -12.69 1.29
C TYR A 205 -20.62 -12.45 0.56
N ALA A 206 -20.54 -11.86 -0.61
CA ALA A 206 -21.70 -11.55 -1.44
C ALA A 206 -21.65 -12.33 -2.76
N LYS A 207 -22.83 -12.70 -3.26
CA LYS A 207 -23.04 -13.24 -4.61
C LYS A 207 -24.17 -12.46 -5.29
N ASN A 208 -24.31 -12.65 -6.60
CA ASN A 208 -25.37 -12.04 -7.40
C ASN A 208 -25.46 -10.51 -7.21
N ILE A 209 -24.29 -9.84 -7.16
CA ILE A 209 -24.19 -8.40 -6.96
C ILE A 209 -24.68 -7.67 -8.21
N ASN A 210 -25.73 -6.85 -8.03
CA ASN A 210 -26.27 -5.95 -9.04
C ASN A 210 -26.02 -4.49 -8.61
N ILE A 211 -25.06 -3.86 -9.26
CA ILE A 211 -24.63 -2.50 -8.91
C ILE A 211 -25.70 -1.46 -9.19
N PRO A 212 -26.34 -1.43 -10.40
CA PRO A 212 -27.42 -0.49 -10.69
C PRO A 212 -28.62 -0.58 -9.73
N GLU A 213 -29.07 -1.80 -9.43
CA GLU A 213 -30.21 -2.05 -8.55
C GLU A 213 -29.85 -1.97 -7.05
N LYS A 214 -28.57 -1.85 -6.72
CA LYS A 214 -28.05 -1.85 -5.35
C LYS A 214 -28.51 -3.06 -4.54
N THR A 215 -28.45 -4.27 -5.14
CA THR A 215 -28.88 -5.52 -4.53
C THR A 215 -27.76 -6.55 -4.53
N MET A 216 -27.83 -7.49 -3.60
CA MET A 216 -26.92 -8.64 -3.54
C MET A 216 -27.49 -9.76 -2.68
N ASP A 217 -26.99 -10.97 -2.83
CA ASP A 217 -27.22 -12.06 -1.86
C ASP A 217 -26.05 -12.12 -0.88
N LEU A 218 -26.32 -11.77 0.37
CA LEU A 218 -25.35 -11.85 1.46
C LEU A 218 -25.32 -13.27 2.01
N PHE A 219 -24.13 -13.86 2.01
CA PHE A 219 -23.82 -15.14 2.64
C PHE A 219 -23.00 -14.91 3.90
N VAL A 220 -23.37 -15.62 4.95
CA VAL A 220 -22.63 -15.65 6.22
C VAL A 220 -22.36 -17.10 6.57
N SER A 221 -21.08 -17.40 6.73
CA SER A 221 -20.59 -18.72 7.06
C SER A 221 -19.74 -18.64 8.34
N SER A 222 -19.92 -19.55 9.30
CA SER A 222 -19.13 -19.59 10.52
C SER A 222 -18.76 -21.01 10.87
N GLU A 223 -17.50 -21.23 11.17
CA GLU A 223 -17.03 -22.48 11.76
C GLU A 223 -17.34 -22.46 13.25
N VAL A 224 -18.19 -23.40 13.70
CA VAL A 224 -18.66 -23.50 15.08
C VAL A 224 -18.22 -24.83 15.69
N LYS A 225 -17.64 -24.77 16.89
CA LYS A 225 -17.22 -25.92 17.65
C LYS A 225 -18.16 -26.14 18.83
N ASN A 226 -18.63 -27.39 18.97
CA ASN A 226 -19.36 -27.87 20.15
C ASN A 226 -18.46 -28.82 20.95
N GLU A 227 -17.91 -28.37 22.08
CA GLU A 227 -17.07 -29.17 22.97
C GLU A 227 -17.87 -29.76 24.13
N THR A 228 -19.21 -29.75 24.07
CA THR A 228 -20.07 -30.44 25.04
C THR A 228 -20.25 -31.91 24.68
N LEU A 229 -20.58 -32.72 25.65
CA LEU A 229 -20.86 -34.17 25.48
C LEU A 229 -22.23 -34.47 24.85
N GLN A 230 -22.98 -33.43 24.46
CA GLN A 230 -24.35 -33.58 23.94
C GLN A 230 -24.50 -32.80 22.63
N SER A 231 -25.33 -33.35 21.75
CA SER A 231 -25.80 -32.60 20.58
C SER A 231 -26.67 -31.43 21.03
N ARG A 232 -26.55 -30.28 20.38
CA ARG A 232 -27.27 -29.04 20.72
C ARG A 232 -27.95 -28.41 19.51
N LEU A 233 -29.24 -28.12 19.67
CA LEU A 233 -29.96 -27.32 18.70
C LEU A 233 -29.68 -25.83 18.98
N VAL A 234 -29.18 -25.10 17.99
CA VAL A 234 -28.90 -23.67 18.08
C VAL A 234 -29.57 -22.94 16.97
N ASN A 235 -29.86 -21.65 17.19
CA ASN A 235 -30.22 -20.71 16.13
C ASN A 235 -29.00 -19.86 15.80
N PHE A 236 -28.52 -19.95 14.56
CA PHE A 236 -27.46 -19.09 14.02
C PHE A 236 -28.14 -17.86 13.47
N VAL A 237 -27.75 -16.67 13.98
CA VAL A 237 -28.37 -15.37 13.67
C VAL A 237 -27.30 -14.44 13.12
N ALA A 238 -27.63 -13.69 12.06
CA ALA A 238 -26.82 -12.59 11.56
C ALA A 238 -27.62 -11.28 11.64
N GLU A 239 -27.00 -10.28 12.23
CA GLU A 239 -27.46 -8.88 12.25
C GLU A 239 -26.47 -8.04 11.47
N VAL A 240 -26.98 -7.25 10.51
CA VAL A 240 -26.16 -6.39 9.66
C VAL A 240 -26.46 -4.93 9.99
N HIS A 241 -25.45 -4.23 10.44
CA HIS A 241 -25.50 -2.80 10.71
C HIS A 241 -24.74 -2.04 9.61
N ASN A 242 -25.28 -0.93 9.16
CA ASN A 242 -24.61 -0.04 8.20
C ASN A 242 -23.52 0.81 8.86
N ALA A 243 -22.85 1.67 8.09
CA ALA A 243 -21.76 2.52 8.59
C ALA A 243 -22.19 3.49 9.70
N GLU A 244 -23.48 3.84 9.74
CA GLU A 244 -24.08 4.69 10.76
C GLU A 244 -24.54 3.92 12.01
N GLY A 245 -24.27 2.60 12.06
CA GLY A 245 -24.67 1.72 13.18
C GLY A 245 -26.15 1.31 13.19
N LYS A 246 -26.92 1.63 12.12
CA LYS A 246 -28.32 1.25 12.00
C LYS A 246 -28.46 -0.20 11.55
N LEU A 247 -29.30 -0.99 12.25
CA LEU A 247 -29.66 -2.34 11.84
C LEU A 247 -30.45 -2.30 10.52
N VAL A 248 -29.91 -2.92 9.47
CA VAL A 248 -30.49 -2.94 8.11
C VAL A 248 -30.99 -4.31 7.69
N LYS A 249 -30.51 -5.38 8.34
CA LYS A 249 -30.94 -6.74 8.04
C LYS A 249 -30.75 -7.65 9.24
N THR A 250 -31.69 -8.57 9.46
CA THR A 250 -31.58 -9.70 10.38
C THR A 250 -32.11 -10.95 9.69
N PHE A 251 -31.39 -12.05 9.81
CA PHE A 251 -31.83 -13.37 9.34
C PHE A 251 -31.20 -14.47 10.18
N SER A 252 -31.82 -15.65 10.19
CA SER A 252 -31.37 -16.76 11.02
C SER A 252 -31.73 -18.12 10.45
N LYS A 253 -31.00 -19.15 10.92
CA LYS A 253 -31.27 -20.55 10.56
C LYS A 253 -30.91 -21.45 11.74
N LYS A 254 -31.74 -22.48 11.95
CA LYS A 254 -31.50 -23.49 13.01
C LYS A 254 -30.56 -24.57 12.52
N PHE A 255 -29.63 -24.98 13.39
CA PHE A 255 -28.67 -26.06 13.15
C PHE A 255 -28.60 -26.99 14.39
N ASN A 256 -28.43 -28.28 14.14
CA ASN A 256 -28.08 -29.25 15.16
C ASN A 256 -26.55 -29.42 15.16
N LEU A 257 -25.91 -29.08 16.29
CA LEU A 257 -24.46 -29.19 16.48
C LEU A 257 -24.17 -30.53 17.20
N PRO A 258 -23.55 -31.50 16.52
CA PRO A 258 -23.20 -32.79 17.16
C PRO A 258 -22.20 -32.58 18.33
N ALA A 259 -22.25 -33.46 19.31
CA ALA A 259 -21.34 -33.47 20.45
C ALA A 259 -19.88 -33.64 20.00
N ASN A 260 -18.94 -32.88 20.59
CA ASN A 260 -17.49 -32.95 20.32
C ASN A 260 -17.14 -32.84 18.82
N ARG A 261 -17.83 -31.94 18.07
CA ARG A 261 -17.61 -31.73 16.61
C ARG A 261 -17.49 -30.27 16.29
N THR A 262 -16.75 -30.04 15.21
CA THR A 262 -16.68 -28.75 14.49
C THR A 262 -17.57 -28.85 13.25
N GLN A 263 -18.37 -27.83 12.99
CA GLN A 263 -19.29 -27.77 11.86
C GLN A 263 -19.28 -26.37 11.24
N GLN A 264 -19.34 -26.33 9.91
CA GLN A 264 -19.55 -25.08 9.16
C GLN A 264 -21.04 -24.79 9.08
N LEU A 265 -21.46 -23.64 9.62
CA LEU A 265 -22.83 -23.14 9.51
C LEU A 265 -22.88 -22.08 8.42
N THR A 266 -23.77 -22.25 7.44
CA THR A 266 -23.93 -21.29 6.36
C THR A 266 -25.38 -20.93 6.16
N MET A 267 -25.64 -19.64 6.01
CA MET A 267 -26.96 -19.07 5.67
C MET A 267 -26.80 -17.86 4.77
N ASN A 268 -27.88 -17.47 4.11
CA ASN A 268 -27.88 -16.30 3.23
C ASN A 268 -29.22 -15.56 3.26
N SER A 269 -29.21 -14.32 2.80
CA SER A 269 -30.39 -13.50 2.59
C SER A 269 -30.10 -12.40 1.56
N THR A 270 -31.10 -12.03 0.79
CA THR A 270 -30.98 -10.90 -0.14
C THR A 270 -30.97 -9.58 0.62
N MET A 271 -30.07 -8.68 0.25
CA MET A 271 -30.00 -7.30 0.70
C MET A 271 -30.33 -6.34 -0.44
N ASN A 272 -31.03 -5.26 -0.09
CA ASN A 272 -31.38 -4.17 -0.97
C ASN A 272 -30.81 -2.85 -0.45
N GLN A 273 -30.70 -1.83 -1.32
CA GLN A 273 -30.15 -0.51 -0.98
C GLN A 273 -28.73 -0.58 -0.43
N VAL A 274 -27.91 -1.47 -1.02
CA VAL A 274 -26.52 -1.70 -0.59
C VAL A 274 -25.65 -0.52 -1.04
N ASN A 275 -24.85 0.02 -0.12
CA ASN A 275 -23.73 0.90 -0.42
C ASN A 275 -22.50 0.04 -0.65
N PHE A 276 -21.97 0.06 -1.88
CA PHE A 276 -20.80 -0.73 -2.24
C PHE A 276 -19.52 0.02 -1.90
N TRP A 277 -18.56 -0.71 -1.30
CA TRP A 277 -17.21 -0.24 -1.09
C TRP A 277 -16.53 0.09 -2.43
N SER A 278 -15.75 1.17 -2.48
CA SER A 278 -15.08 1.63 -3.70
C SER A 278 -13.79 2.40 -3.38
N TRP A 279 -13.05 2.76 -4.41
CA TRP A 279 -11.86 3.58 -4.31
C TRP A 279 -12.14 4.94 -3.64
N GLY A 280 -11.47 5.20 -2.50
CA GLY A 280 -11.69 6.41 -1.69
C GLY A 280 -13.10 6.50 -1.10
N TYR A 281 -13.80 5.38 -1.04
CA TYR A 281 -15.14 5.23 -0.45
C TYR A 281 -15.19 3.95 0.38
N GLY A 282 -14.57 4.02 1.57
CA GLY A 282 -14.43 2.91 2.52
C GLY A 282 -15.71 2.59 3.29
N TYR A 283 -16.85 2.42 2.59
CA TYR A 283 -18.13 2.15 3.23
C TYR A 283 -18.15 0.72 3.79
N LEU A 284 -18.23 0.60 5.11
CA LEU A 284 -18.19 -0.67 5.82
C LEU A 284 -19.50 -0.97 6.54
N TYR A 285 -19.85 -2.25 6.58
CA TYR A 285 -20.90 -2.83 7.40
C TYR A 285 -20.29 -3.59 8.58
N THR A 286 -21.03 -3.65 9.68
CA THR A 286 -20.74 -4.58 10.78
C THR A 286 -21.75 -5.72 10.73
N VAL A 287 -21.25 -6.93 10.50
CA VAL A 287 -22.03 -8.16 10.52
C VAL A 287 -21.78 -8.88 11.85
N THR A 288 -22.79 -8.89 12.73
CA THR A 288 -22.73 -9.60 14.01
C THR A 288 -23.36 -10.97 13.85
N THR A 289 -22.56 -12.03 13.99
CA THR A 289 -23.03 -13.42 14.00
C THR A 289 -23.21 -13.90 15.43
N LYS A 290 -24.36 -14.51 15.73
CA LYS A 290 -24.70 -14.98 17.08
C LYS A 290 -25.09 -16.45 17.06
N ILE A 291 -24.61 -17.18 18.07
CA ILE A 291 -25.12 -18.51 18.41
C ILE A 291 -26.11 -18.33 19.54
N VAL A 292 -27.38 -18.65 19.30
CA VAL A 292 -28.47 -18.52 20.27
C VAL A 292 -28.98 -19.90 20.63
N GLN A 293 -28.99 -20.22 21.92
CA GLN A 293 -29.55 -21.43 22.49
C GLN A 293 -30.54 -21.09 23.62
N ASP A 294 -31.70 -21.67 23.63
CA ASP A 294 -32.78 -21.43 24.63
C ASP A 294 -33.05 -19.91 24.82
N ASN A 295 -33.13 -19.17 23.71
CA ASN A 295 -33.33 -17.72 23.64
C ASN A 295 -32.20 -16.88 24.30
N LYS A 296 -31.04 -17.48 24.60
CA LYS A 296 -29.86 -16.75 25.08
C LYS A 296 -28.75 -16.77 24.06
N THR A 297 -28.14 -15.63 23.81
CA THR A 297 -26.89 -15.55 23.04
C THR A 297 -25.76 -16.17 23.86
N ILE A 298 -25.17 -17.25 23.37
CA ILE A 298 -24.07 -17.94 24.01
C ILE A 298 -22.72 -17.62 23.40
N ASP A 299 -22.71 -17.11 22.16
CA ASP A 299 -21.52 -16.56 21.48
C ASP A 299 -21.91 -15.51 20.44
N ALA A 300 -21.08 -14.50 20.26
CA ALA A 300 -21.26 -13.46 19.26
C ALA A 300 -19.92 -13.00 18.70
N VAL A 301 -19.84 -12.83 17.38
CA VAL A 301 -18.65 -12.33 16.67
C VAL A 301 -19.06 -11.20 15.76
N GLU A 302 -18.34 -10.10 15.83
CA GLU A 302 -18.49 -8.96 14.93
C GLU A 302 -17.45 -9.03 13.82
N THR A 303 -17.90 -8.86 12.57
CA THR A 303 -17.07 -8.80 11.38
C THR A 303 -17.33 -7.50 10.66
N LYS A 304 -16.36 -6.59 10.62
CA LYS A 304 -16.40 -5.41 9.75
C LYS A 304 -16.02 -5.80 8.34
N THR A 305 -16.84 -5.45 7.35
CA THR A 305 -16.61 -5.79 5.95
C THR A 305 -17.30 -4.78 5.04
N GLY A 306 -16.87 -4.74 3.77
CA GLY A 306 -17.54 -4.00 2.70
C GLY A 306 -17.86 -4.92 1.54
N PHE A 307 -18.83 -4.56 0.73
CA PHE A 307 -19.26 -5.35 -0.42
C PHE A 307 -18.89 -4.64 -1.70
N ARG A 308 -18.33 -5.37 -2.66
CA ARG A 308 -17.93 -4.88 -3.97
C ARG A 308 -18.00 -5.98 -5.01
N LYS A 309 -18.10 -5.61 -6.27
CA LYS A 309 -18.02 -6.49 -7.43
C LYS A 309 -16.70 -6.24 -8.16
N THR A 310 -15.97 -7.29 -8.47
CA THR A 310 -14.69 -7.23 -9.19
C THR A 310 -14.68 -8.18 -10.36
N ALA A 311 -13.93 -7.84 -11.41
CA ALA A 311 -13.58 -8.75 -12.50
C ALA A 311 -12.18 -8.41 -13.03
N PHE A 312 -11.48 -9.43 -13.52
CA PHE A 312 -10.14 -9.34 -14.07
C PHE A 312 -10.15 -10.05 -15.42
N LYS A 313 -10.36 -9.32 -16.49
CA LYS A 313 -10.57 -9.87 -17.83
C LYS A 313 -10.33 -8.81 -18.90
N ASP A 314 -10.17 -9.25 -20.13
CA ASP A 314 -9.97 -8.36 -21.28
C ASP A 314 -8.78 -7.42 -21.07
N GLY A 315 -7.72 -7.88 -20.37
CA GLY A 315 -6.58 -7.07 -19.94
C GLY A 315 -6.88 -6.04 -18.85
N MET A 316 -8.10 -5.95 -18.31
CA MET A 316 -8.58 -4.86 -17.48
C MET A 316 -9.00 -5.29 -16.08
N VAL A 317 -8.93 -4.35 -15.14
CA VAL A 317 -9.49 -4.46 -13.80
C VAL A 317 -10.84 -3.73 -13.75
N TYR A 318 -11.85 -4.42 -13.23
CA TYR A 318 -13.19 -3.86 -13.01
C TYR A 318 -13.49 -3.78 -11.51
N LEU A 319 -14.00 -2.65 -11.08
CA LEU A 319 -14.56 -2.43 -9.75
C LEU A 319 -15.98 -1.88 -9.88
N ASN A 320 -16.97 -2.61 -9.34
CA ASN A 320 -18.38 -2.24 -9.40
C ASN A 320 -18.84 -1.91 -10.84
N ASP A 321 -18.51 -2.80 -11.78
CA ASP A 321 -18.80 -2.73 -13.22
C ASP A 321 -18.10 -1.57 -13.98
N GLN A 322 -17.19 -0.84 -13.35
CA GLN A 322 -16.40 0.22 -13.96
C GLN A 322 -14.96 -0.21 -14.20
N VAL A 323 -14.39 0.12 -15.36
CA VAL A 323 -12.97 -0.10 -15.64
C VAL A 323 -12.12 0.89 -14.87
N LEU A 324 -11.06 0.40 -14.27
CA LEU A 324 -10.15 1.16 -13.44
C LEU A 324 -8.70 0.89 -13.87
N MET A 325 -7.93 1.95 -14.12
CA MET A 325 -6.48 1.84 -14.28
C MET A 325 -5.84 1.81 -12.90
N MET A 326 -5.00 0.81 -12.63
CA MET A 326 -4.27 0.68 -11.37
C MET A 326 -3.18 1.74 -11.29
N LYS A 327 -3.12 2.46 -10.18
CA LYS A 327 -2.16 3.53 -9.92
C LYS A 327 -1.98 3.69 -8.43
N GLY A 328 -0.75 3.76 -8.00
CA GLY A 328 -0.49 3.80 -6.57
C GLY A 328 0.95 3.57 -6.21
N TYR A 329 1.16 2.93 -5.07
CA TYR A 329 2.47 2.81 -4.48
C TYR A 329 2.79 1.38 -4.05
N ALA A 330 4.03 0.97 -4.30
CA ALA A 330 4.65 -0.06 -3.52
C ALA A 330 5.04 0.52 -2.15
N GLN A 331 4.84 -0.23 -1.07
CA GLN A 331 5.19 0.19 0.28
C GLN A 331 5.68 -1.00 1.11
N ARG A 332 6.66 -0.75 2.00
CA ARG A 332 7.13 -1.78 2.92
C ARG A 332 6.03 -2.16 3.90
N THR A 333 5.91 -3.44 4.17
CA THR A 333 4.87 -3.98 5.06
C THR A 333 5.02 -3.55 6.51
N SER A 334 6.18 -3.09 6.92
CA SER A 334 6.38 -2.45 8.22
C SER A 334 5.65 -1.11 8.32
N ASN A 335 5.37 -0.44 7.18
CA ASN A 335 4.79 0.91 7.13
C ASN A 335 5.39 1.86 8.20
N GLU A 336 6.68 1.70 8.41
CA GLU A 336 7.45 2.18 9.56
C GLU A 336 7.54 3.71 9.66
N TRP A 337 7.69 4.17 10.90
CA TRP A 337 7.94 5.56 11.22
C TRP A 337 9.23 5.67 12.03
N PRO A 338 9.99 6.79 11.91
CA PRO A 338 11.17 7.01 12.73
C PRO A 338 10.90 6.86 14.23
N ALA A 339 11.81 6.23 14.96
CA ALA A 339 11.81 6.01 16.40
C ALA A 339 10.69 5.13 16.98
N VAL A 340 9.74 4.68 16.20
CA VAL A 340 8.64 3.80 16.65
C VAL A 340 8.49 2.52 15.82
N GLY A 341 9.20 2.43 14.68
CA GLY A 341 9.11 1.28 13.80
C GLY A 341 7.69 1.09 13.27
N LEU A 342 7.20 -0.16 13.34
CA LEU A 342 5.85 -0.50 12.86
C LEU A 342 4.75 -0.33 13.93
N SER A 343 5.12 -0.20 15.22
CA SER A 343 4.17 -0.17 16.34
C SER A 343 3.56 1.22 16.51
N VAL A 344 2.66 1.62 15.61
CA VAL A 344 2.01 2.93 15.59
C VAL A 344 0.54 2.85 15.99
N ALA A 345 -0.02 3.97 16.45
CA ALA A 345 -1.45 4.08 16.70
C ALA A 345 -2.24 3.89 15.40
N PRO A 346 -3.41 3.20 15.39
CA PRO A 346 -4.18 2.90 14.18
C PRO A 346 -4.57 4.13 13.34
N TRP A 347 -4.80 5.29 13.96
CA TRP A 347 -5.08 6.51 13.21
C TRP A 347 -3.88 7.00 12.36
N LEU A 348 -2.63 6.65 12.74
CA LEU A 348 -1.44 6.94 11.93
C LEU A 348 -1.37 6.03 10.69
N SER A 349 -1.85 4.79 10.78
CA SER A 349 -2.05 3.94 9.59
C SER A 349 -3.09 4.57 8.65
N ASP A 350 -4.23 5.06 9.19
CA ASP A 350 -5.24 5.77 8.41
C ASP A 350 -4.72 7.06 7.81
N PHE A 351 -3.88 7.80 8.55
CA PHE A 351 -3.22 9.00 8.05
C PHE A 351 -2.29 8.68 6.88
N SER A 352 -1.42 7.68 7.02
CA SER A 352 -0.46 7.26 5.99
C SER A 352 -1.17 6.75 4.74
N ASN A 353 -2.10 5.77 4.88
CA ASN A 353 -2.84 5.18 3.77
C ASN A 353 -3.82 6.20 3.15
N GLY A 354 -4.38 7.09 3.96
CA GLY A 354 -5.23 8.19 3.51
C GLY A 354 -4.48 9.22 2.66
N LEU A 355 -3.18 9.43 2.88
CA LEU A 355 -2.35 10.26 1.99
C LEU A 355 -2.19 9.62 0.60
N MET A 356 -2.07 8.28 0.51
CA MET A 356 -2.07 7.60 -0.79
C MET A 356 -3.38 7.88 -1.55
N VAL A 357 -4.53 7.74 -0.90
CA VAL A 357 -5.83 8.05 -1.52
C VAL A 357 -5.94 9.53 -1.90
N LYS A 358 -5.40 10.44 -1.11
CA LYS A 358 -5.39 11.89 -1.40
C LYS A 358 -4.51 12.25 -2.59
N SER A 359 -3.46 11.47 -2.90
CA SER A 359 -2.69 11.61 -4.13
C SER A 359 -3.39 10.98 -5.34
N ASN A 360 -4.65 10.56 -5.19
CA ASN A 360 -5.42 9.83 -6.19
C ASN A 360 -4.88 8.42 -6.49
N ALA A 361 -4.06 7.85 -5.62
CA ALA A 361 -3.73 6.43 -5.67
C ALA A 361 -4.95 5.57 -5.33
N ASN A 362 -5.06 4.43 -6.00
CA ASN A 362 -6.11 3.44 -5.76
C ASN A 362 -5.57 2.08 -5.32
N LEU A 363 -4.25 1.88 -5.35
CA LEU A 363 -3.61 0.61 -5.03
C LEU A 363 -2.38 0.81 -4.14
N VAL A 364 -2.23 -0.02 -3.13
CA VAL A 364 -0.96 -0.26 -2.44
C VAL A 364 -0.52 -1.71 -2.67
N ARG A 365 0.73 -1.90 -3.07
CA ARG A 365 1.39 -3.19 -3.11
C ARG A 365 2.32 -3.30 -1.90
N TRP A 366 2.02 -4.21 -1.00
CA TRP A 366 2.87 -4.46 0.15
C TRP A 366 4.10 -5.30 -0.23
N MET A 367 5.28 -4.88 0.19
CA MET A 367 6.55 -5.55 -0.13
C MET A 367 7.16 -6.17 1.12
N HIS A 368 7.46 -7.45 1.23
CA HIS A 368 7.06 -8.59 0.40
C HIS A 368 6.53 -9.70 1.31
N VAL A 369 5.98 -9.32 2.46
CA VAL A 369 5.33 -10.20 3.44
C VAL A 369 3.94 -9.66 3.77
N THR A 370 3.10 -10.50 4.34
CA THR A 370 1.76 -10.11 4.76
C THR A 370 1.80 -8.93 5.75
N PRO A 371 1.07 -7.83 5.49
CA PRO A 371 1.04 -6.66 6.38
C PRO A 371 0.32 -6.94 7.68
N TRP A 372 0.48 -6.03 8.65
CA TRP A 372 -0.26 -6.08 9.91
C TRP A 372 -1.75 -5.85 9.68
N LYS A 373 -2.60 -6.53 10.47
CA LYS A 373 -4.06 -6.40 10.44
C LYS A 373 -4.54 -4.94 10.50
N GLN A 374 -3.91 -4.13 11.33
CA GLN A 374 -4.19 -2.71 11.45
C GLN A 374 -4.06 -1.95 10.12
N ASP A 375 -3.02 -2.23 9.30
CA ASP A 375 -2.82 -1.59 8.00
C ASP A 375 -3.82 -2.10 6.96
N VAL A 376 -4.16 -3.40 7.01
CA VAL A 376 -5.20 -4.00 6.15
C VAL A 376 -6.56 -3.35 6.44
N GLU A 377 -6.95 -3.25 7.70
CA GLU A 377 -8.20 -2.60 8.12
C GLU A 377 -8.20 -1.08 7.86
N SER A 378 -7.03 -0.45 7.90
CA SER A 378 -6.88 0.95 7.49
C SER A 378 -7.21 1.12 6.00
N CYS A 379 -6.69 0.24 5.13
CA CYS A 379 -7.03 0.24 3.70
C CYS A 379 -8.54 0.06 3.46
N ASP A 380 -9.22 -0.77 4.26
CA ASP A 380 -10.68 -0.89 4.21
C ASP A 380 -11.38 0.45 4.50
N ARG A 381 -10.94 1.13 5.57
CA ARG A 381 -11.55 2.41 6.00
C ARG A 381 -11.28 3.55 5.04
N VAL A 382 -10.09 3.61 4.43
CA VAL A 382 -9.76 4.72 3.50
C VAL A 382 -10.17 4.45 2.05
N GLY A 383 -10.62 3.23 1.73
CA GLY A 383 -10.99 2.86 0.36
C GLY A 383 -9.77 2.68 -0.56
N LEU A 384 -8.68 2.12 -0.05
CA LEU A 384 -7.45 1.83 -0.79
C LEU A 384 -7.36 0.33 -1.09
N MET A 385 -7.37 -0.04 -2.37
CA MET A 385 -7.16 -1.43 -2.78
C MET A 385 -5.76 -1.88 -2.43
N GLN A 386 -5.57 -3.20 -2.22
CA GLN A 386 -4.26 -3.71 -1.87
C GLN A 386 -3.93 -5.06 -2.51
N MET A 387 -2.64 -5.24 -2.81
CA MET A 387 -2.03 -6.53 -3.10
C MET A 387 -1.47 -7.11 -1.80
N LEU A 388 -1.92 -8.31 -1.46
CA LEU A 388 -1.56 -9.02 -0.22
C LEU A 388 -0.53 -10.10 -0.55
N PRO A 389 0.75 -9.92 -0.18
CA PRO A 389 1.79 -10.91 -0.47
C PRO A 389 1.77 -12.07 0.53
N ALA A 390 2.17 -13.24 0.07
CA ALA A 390 2.44 -14.39 0.93
C ALA A 390 3.68 -14.15 1.79
N GLY A 391 4.83 -14.25 1.21
CA GLY A 391 6.11 -14.02 1.87
C GLY A 391 7.22 -14.45 0.94
N ASP A 392 8.14 -13.51 0.66
CA ASP A 392 9.15 -13.71 -0.35
C ASP A 392 10.46 -12.97 -0.04
N ALA A 393 11.55 -13.46 -0.59
CA ALA A 393 12.83 -12.80 -0.74
C ALA A 393 13.39 -13.05 -2.13
N GLU A 394 12.62 -12.75 -3.16
CA GLU A 394 13.01 -12.65 -4.57
C GLU A 394 13.44 -13.98 -5.24
N LYS A 395 12.83 -15.11 -4.90
CA LYS A 395 13.06 -16.38 -5.61
C LYS A 395 11.90 -17.34 -5.48
N ASP A 396 11.63 -18.08 -6.54
CA ASP A 396 10.92 -19.34 -6.38
C ASP A 396 11.77 -20.34 -5.58
N VAL A 397 11.15 -21.08 -4.69
CA VAL A 397 11.80 -22.01 -3.76
C VAL A 397 11.12 -23.36 -3.77
N GLN A 398 11.80 -24.38 -3.29
CA GLN A 398 11.31 -25.76 -3.27
C GLN A 398 11.27 -26.33 -1.85
N GLY A 399 10.54 -27.43 -1.68
CA GLY A 399 10.48 -28.20 -0.45
C GLY A 399 9.92 -27.40 0.73
N ARG A 400 10.47 -27.56 1.94
CA ARG A 400 9.92 -26.93 3.15
C ARG A 400 9.77 -25.40 3.05
N ARG A 401 10.65 -24.71 2.36
CA ARG A 401 10.57 -23.26 2.17
C ARG A 401 9.38 -22.86 1.31
N TRP A 402 9.01 -23.69 0.32
CA TRP A 402 7.79 -23.49 -0.44
C TRP A 402 6.54 -23.80 0.40
N GLU A 403 6.55 -24.91 1.16
CA GLU A 403 5.45 -25.23 2.08
C GLU A 403 5.22 -24.10 3.10
N GLN A 404 6.29 -23.51 3.66
CA GLN A 404 6.16 -22.35 4.55
C GLN A 404 5.46 -21.17 3.85
N ARG A 405 5.73 -20.94 2.55
CA ARG A 405 5.07 -19.89 1.76
C ARG A 405 3.59 -20.19 1.53
N THR A 406 3.24 -21.43 1.19
CA THR A 406 1.83 -21.84 1.03
C THR A 406 1.06 -21.81 2.34
N GLU A 407 1.68 -22.18 3.44
CA GLU A 407 1.12 -22.05 4.80
C GLU A 407 0.83 -20.58 5.15
N LEU A 408 1.76 -19.67 4.86
CA LEU A 408 1.60 -18.25 5.09
C LEU A 408 0.49 -17.65 4.24
N MET A 409 0.42 -18.00 2.93
CA MET A 409 -0.68 -17.57 2.04
C MET A 409 -2.04 -18.05 2.53
N ARG A 410 -2.15 -19.32 2.90
CA ARG A 410 -3.39 -19.88 3.47
C ARG A 410 -3.84 -19.11 4.70
N ASP A 411 -2.93 -18.88 5.64
CA ASP A 411 -3.22 -18.17 6.88
C ASP A 411 -3.63 -16.71 6.63
N ALA A 412 -2.95 -16.04 5.70
CA ALA A 412 -3.29 -14.69 5.27
C ALA A 412 -4.69 -14.63 4.63
N ILE A 413 -5.01 -15.57 3.74
CA ILE A 413 -6.34 -15.65 3.10
C ILE A 413 -7.43 -15.83 4.18
N ILE A 414 -7.28 -16.78 5.08
CA ILE A 414 -8.26 -17.06 6.13
C ILE A 414 -8.45 -15.85 7.05
N TYR A 415 -7.36 -15.18 7.41
CA TYR A 415 -7.38 -14.07 8.34
C TYR A 415 -7.95 -12.78 7.73
N TYR A 416 -7.73 -12.55 6.41
CA TYR A 416 -8.09 -11.30 5.73
C TYR A 416 -9.21 -11.42 4.67
N ARG A 417 -9.81 -12.59 4.46
CA ARG A 417 -10.86 -12.79 3.44
C ARG A 417 -12.12 -11.95 3.64
N ASN A 418 -12.33 -11.35 4.82
CA ASN A 418 -13.44 -10.45 5.10
C ASN A 418 -13.11 -8.97 4.79
N ASN A 419 -11.85 -8.63 4.45
CA ASN A 419 -11.42 -7.27 4.18
C ASN A 419 -11.67 -6.89 2.71
N PRO A 420 -12.55 -5.91 2.41
CA PRO A 420 -12.94 -5.57 1.03
C PRO A 420 -11.80 -4.94 0.21
N SER A 421 -10.83 -4.32 0.85
CA SER A 421 -9.68 -3.68 0.18
C SER A 421 -8.71 -4.66 -0.46
N VAL A 422 -8.64 -5.91 -0.01
CA VAL A 422 -7.81 -6.94 -0.65
C VAL A 422 -8.42 -7.30 -2.00
N LEU A 423 -7.75 -6.92 -3.11
CA LEU A 423 -8.15 -7.26 -4.48
C LEU A 423 -7.24 -8.29 -5.11
N PHE A 424 -5.99 -8.35 -4.69
CA PHE A 424 -4.99 -9.24 -5.26
C PHE A 424 -4.30 -10.04 -4.16
N TYR A 425 -4.06 -11.32 -4.43
CA TYR A 425 -3.14 -12.16 -3.68
C TYR A 425 -1.86 -12.33 -4.50
N GLU A 426 -0.72 -11.94 -3.93
CA GLU A 426 0.59 -12.02 -4.58
C GLU A 426 1.37 -13.22 -4.05
N CYS A 427 1.62 -14.21 -4.93
CA CYS A 427 2.23 -15.48 -4.56
C CYS A 427 3.76 -15.43 -4.45
N GLY A 428 4.38 -14.41 -5.05
CA GLY A 428 5.81 -14.16 -5.01
C GLY A 428 6.15 -12.78 -5.56
N ASN A 429 7.29 -12.23 -5.13
CA ASN A 429 7.83 -10.99 -5.69
C ASN A 429 8.51 -11.23 -7.05
N GLU A 430 9.08 -12.40 -7.26
CA GLU A 430 9.57 -12.89 -8.54
C GLU A 430 8.61 -13.94 -9.11
N SER A 431 8.79 -14.30 -10.37
CA SER A 431 8.05 -15.39 -11.01
C SER A 431 8.15 -16.69 -10.23
N ILE A 432 7.04 -17.40 -10.13
CA ILE A 432 6.98 -18.77 -9.60
C ILE A 432 6.64 -19.72 -10.73
N SER A 433 6.91 -21.02 -10.54
CA SER A 433 6.55 -22.05 -11.52
C SER A 433 5.03 -22.15 -11.69
N GLU A 434 4.59 -22.63 -12.84
CA GLU A 434 3.16 -22.86 -13.13
C GLU A 434 2.55 -23.91 -12.19
N GLU A 435 3.36 -24.88 -11.72
CA GLU A 435 2.95 -25.87 -10.71
C GLU A 435 2.68 -25.19 -9.35
N HIS A 436 3.58 -24.31 -8.91
CA HIS A 436 3.41 -23.53 -7.69
C HIS A 436 2.22 -22.56 -7.79
N MET A 437 1.99 -21.96 -8.97
CA MET A 437 0.81 -21.13 -9.22
C MET A 437 -0.49 -21.93 -9.08
N ALA A 438 -0.53 -23.16 -9.58
CA ALA A 438 -1.69 -24.06 -9.45
C ALA A 438 -1.99 -24.36 -7.98
N GLU A 439 -0.96 -24.62 -7.16
CA GLU A 439 -1.12 -24.88 -5.73
C GLU A 439 -1.66 -23.65 -5.00
N MET A 440 -1.08 -22.47 -5.23
CA MET A 440 -1.54 -21.21 -4.63
C MET A 440 -2.99 -20.89 -5.00
N LYS A 441 -3.36 -21.11 -6.26
CA LYS A 441 -4.73 -20.94 -6.74
C LYS A 441 -5.70 -21.90 -6.06
N THR A 442 -5.30 -23.16 -5.86
CA THR A 442 -6.08 -24.14 -5.12
C THR A 442 -6.34 -23.70 -3.68
N ILE A 443 -5.34 -23.15 -3.01
CA ILE A 443 -5.49 -22.61 -1.64
C ILE A 443 -6.49 -21.46 -1.62
N ARG A 444 -6.38 -20.48 -2.56
CA ARG A 444 -7.33 -19.39 -2.68
C ARG A 444 -8.74 -19.91 -2.91
N ASP A 445 -8.94 -20.80 -3.85
CA ASP A 445 -10.25 -21.34 -4.23
C ASP A 445 -10.91 -22.14 -3.09
N GLN A 446 -10.09 -22.77 -2.23
CA GLN A 446 -10.58 -23.47 -1.03
C GLN A 446 -11.03 -22.51 0.09
N TYR A 447 -10.27 -21.46 0.38
CA TYR A 447 -10.49 -20.63 1.56
C TYR A 447 -11.16 -19.29 1.28
N ASP A 448 -11.13 -18.82 0.03
CA ASP A 448 -11.79 -17.57 -0.42
C ASP A 448 -12.48 -17.71 -1.79
N PRO A 449 -13.38 -18.71 -1.98
CA PRO A 449 -13.98 -19.02 -3.29
C PRO A 449 -14.92 -17.92 -3.82
N ALA A 450 -15.33 -16.99 -3.00
CA ALA A 450 -16.33 -15.96 -3.33
C ALA A 450 -15.86 -14.52 -3.06
N GLY A 451 -14.59 -14.31 -2.74
CA GLY A 451 -14.06 -12.99 -2.40
C GLY A 451 -13.85 -12.07 -3.60
N GLY A 452 -13.87 -12.58 -4.84
CA GLY A 452 -13.65 -11.79 -6.05
C GLY A 452 -12.25 -11.16 -6.05
N ARG A 453 -11.21 -11.96 -5.78
CA ARG A 453 -9.81 -11.54 -5.69
C ARG A 453 -8.98 -12.29 -6.70
N ALA A 454 -8.19 -11.55 -7.50
CA ALA A 454 -7.25 -12.16 -8.42
C ALA A 454 -6.03 -12.72 -7.66
N ILE A 455 -5.47 -13.81 -8.16
CA ILE A 455 -4.24 -14.41 -7.65
C ILE A 455 -3.19 -14.49 -8.75
N GLY A 456 -1.96 -14.13 -8.44
CA GLY A 456 -0.87 -14.06 -9.40
C GLY A 456 0.46 -13.78 -8.74
N SER A 457 1.46 -13.46 -9.54
CA SER A 457 2.79 -13.05 -9.11
C SER A 457 3.35 -12.03 -10.08
N ARG A 458 4.38 -11.31 -9.68
CA ARG A 458 5.18 -10.52 -10.62
C ARG A 458 5.76 -11.44 -11.72
N GLU A 459 5.97 -10.86 -12.87
CA GLU A 459 6.37 -11.55 -14.10
C GLU A 459 5.23 -12.39 -14.67
N MET A 460 5.09 -13.63 -14.48
CA MET A 460 3.97 -14.50 -14.93
C MET A 460 3.33 -14.07 -16.28
N LEU A 461 4.17 -13.60 -17.24
CA LEU A 461 3.71 -12.93 -18.47
C LEU A 461 3.02 -13.90 -19.44
N ASP A 462 3.40 -15.17 -19.41
CA ASP A 462 2.86 -16.26 -20.26
C ASP A 462 2.04 -17.28 -19.46
N SER A 463 1.86 -17.08 -18.16
CA SER A 463 1.10 -18.01 -17.31
C SER A 463 -0.34 -18.17 -17.80
N LYS A 464 -0.82 -19.41 -17.76
CA LYS A 464 -2.22 -19.77 -18.07
C LYS A 464 -3.09 -19.79 -16.81
N LEU A 465 -2.50 -19.79 -15.62
CA LEU A 465 -3.17 -19.93 -14.33
C LEU A 465 -3.22 -18.63 -13.53
N ALA A 466 -2.22 -17.77 -13.65
CA ALA A 466 -2.22 -16.46 -13.02
C ALA A 466 -3.36 -15.60 -13.58
N GLU A 467 -4.04 -14.88 -12.70
CA GLU A 467 -5.17 -14.02 -13.04
C GLU A 467 -4.77 -12.55 -13.21
N TYR A 468 -3.50 -12.23 -12.95
CA TYR A 468 -2.80 -11.00 -13.30
C TYR A 468 -1.31 -11.29 -13.40
N GLY A 469 -0.58 -10.41 -14.09
CA GLY A 469 0.87 -10.45 -14.20
C GLY A 469 1.43 -9.05 -14.37
N GLY A 470 2.67 -8.94 -14.76
CA GLY A 470 3.33 -7.67 -15.04
C GLY A 470 4.77 -7.67 -14.54
N GLU A 471 5.58 -6.80 -15.11
CA GLU A 471 7.01 -6.72 -14.83
C GLU A 471 7.33 -5.56 -13.89
N MET A 472 8.51 -5.56 -13.36
CA MET A 472 9.11 -4.43 -12.68
C MET A 472 9.80 -3.54 -13.72
N LEU A 473 9.47 -2.22 -13.72
CA LEU A 473 10.14 -1.20 -14.51
C LEU A 473 9.92 -1.24 -16.04
N TYR A 474 9.19 -2.22 -16.55
CA TYR A 474 8.86 -2.34 -17.96
C TYR A 474 7.37 -2.40 -18.21
N ILE A 475 6.97 -2.08 -19.46
CA ILE A 475 5.59 -2.10 -19.88
C ILE A 475 5.30 -3.41 -20.61
N ASN A 476 4.34 -4.15 -20.09
CA ASN A 476 3.76 -5.31 -20.73
C ASN A 476 2.27 -5.06 -20.98
N LYS A 477 1.76 -5.65 -22.05
CA LYS A 477 0.36 -5.57 -22.47
C LYS A 477 -0.24 -6.97 -22.57
N SER A 478 -1.53 -7.11 -22.36
CA SER A 478 -2.26 -8.32 -22.67
C SER A 478 -3.71 -8.01 -23.02
N ALA A 479 -4.30 -8.87 -23.84
CA ALA A 479 -5.73 -8.90 -24.11
C ALA A 479 -6.50 -9.84 -23.15
N ARG A 480 -5.80 -10.61 -22.31
CA ARG A 480 -6.40 -11.67 -21.48
C ARG A 480 -6.60 -11.24 -20.03
N HIS A 481 -5.52 -11.05 -19.31
CA HIS A 481 -5.54 -10.67 -17.90
C HIS A 481 -4.76 -9.38 -17.65
N PRO A 482 -5.04 -8.65 -16.55
CA PRO A 482 -4.38 -7.39 -16.28
C PRO A 482 -2.86 -7.54 -16.16
N MET A 483 -2.12 -6.71 -16.91
CA MET A 483 -0.69 -6.50 -16.76
C MET A 483 -0.46 -5.22 -15.96
N ILE A 484 0.11 -5.35 -14.76
CA ILE A 484 0.31 -4.26 -13.81
C ILE A 484 1.79 -4.17 -13.48
N ALA A 485 2.41 -3.01 -13.70
CA ALA A 485 3.78 -2.79 -13.25
C ALA A 485 3.81 -2.81 -11.72
N THR A 486 4.49 -3.81 -11.16
CA THR A 486 4.53 -4.00 -9.71
C THR A 486 5.46 -3.04 -8.99
N GLU A 487 6.38 -2.41 -9.73
CA GLU A 487 7.29 -1.37 -9.26
C GLU A 487 7.77 -0.54 -10.46
N TYR A 488 7.60 0.78 -10.43
CA TYR A 488 8.24 1.65 -11.39
C TYR A 488 8.89 2.84 -10.70
N MET A 489 9.87 3.49 -11.35
CA MET A 489 10.63 4.64 -10.86
C MET A 489 11.41 4.33 -9.57
N ARG A 490 12.72 4.53 -9.63
CA ARG A 490 13.61 4.27 -8.49
C ARG A 490 14.53 5.43 -8.15
N ASP A 491 14.32 6.55 -8.81
CA ASP A 491 15.06 7.76 -8.53
C ASP A 491 14.86 8.20 -7.08
N GLU A 492 15.85 8.88 -6.51
CA GLU A 492 15.85 9.30 -5.13
C GLU A 492 15.95 10.82 -5.02
N ALA A 493 15.19 11.41 -4.10
CA ALA A 493 15.24 12.83 -3.81
C ALA A 493 14.97 13.11 -2.33
N LEU A 494 15.73 14.01 -1.73
CA LEU A 494 15.42 14.56 -0.42
C LEU A 494 14.48 15.75 -0.56
N ARG A 495 13.52 15.87 0.35
CA ARG A 495 12.53 16.94 0.35
C ARG A 495 13.17 18.34 0.44
N LYS A 496 14.29 18.49 1.12
CA LYS A 496 15.01 19.75 1.31
C LYS A 496 15.69 20.30 0.04
N TYR A 497 15.87 19.50 -1.00
CA TYR A 497 16.57 19.90 -2.22
C TYR A 497 15.59 20.23 -3.34
N TRP A 498 15.24 21.52 -3.44
CA TRP A 498 14.30 21.99 -4.48
C TRP A 498 14.87 21.88 -5.89
N ASP A 499 16.04 22.53 -6.09
CA ASP A 499 16.74 22.62 -7.37
C ASP A 499 18.22 22.96 -7.17
N GLU A 500 18.93 23.20 -8.23
CA GLU A 500 20.35 23.65 -8.19
C GLU A 500 20.52 25.17 -8.00
N LEU A 501 19.42 25.96 -8.01
CA LEU A 501 19.44 27.43 -7.99
C LEU A 501 19.11 28.04 -6.62
N SER A 502 18.61 27.20 -5.69
CA SER A 502 18.18 27.65 -4.35
C SER A 502 18.82 26.82 -3.23
N TYR A 503 19.03 27.45 -2.07
CA TYR A 503 19.59 26.78 -0.89
C TYR A 503 18.65 25.67 -0.38
N PRO A 504 19.19 24.49 -0.01
CA PRO A 504 20.61 24.12 0.10
C PRO A 504 21.19 23.50 -1.18
N PHE A 505 21.14 24.13 -2.29
CA PHE A 505 21.64 23.79 -3.62
C PHE A 505 21.96 22.30 -3.83
N HIS A 506 21.32 21.67 -4.80
CA HIS A 506 21.58 20.28 -5.12
C HIS A 506 21.55 20.05 -6.64
N LYS A 507 22.67 19.60 -7.16
CA LYS A 507 22.79 19.19 -8.55
C LYS A 507 22.47 17.70 -8.67
N ASP A 508 21.80 17.32 -9.74
CA ASP A 508 21.57 15.92 -10.07
C ASP A 508 22.86 15.11 -10.07
N GLY A 509 22.80 13.90 -9.56
CA GLY A 509 23.94 13.01 -9.42
C GLY A 509 24.79 13.23 -8.16
N GLU A 510 24.54 14.25 -7.36
CA GLU A 510 25.18 14.41 -6.06
C GLU A 510 24.56 13.46 -5.03
N GLY A 511 25.41 12.90 -4.17
CA GLY A 511 24.96 12.01 -3.09
C GLY A 511 25.69 10.67 -3.05
N PRO A 512 25.22 9.72 -2.24
CA PRO A 512 25.89 8.42 -2.05
C PRO A 512 25.78 7.52 -3.29
N LEU A 513 26.73 6.64 -3.45
CA LEU A 513 26.68 5.59 -4.46
C LEU A 513 25.67 4.49 -4.04
N TYR A 514 24.88 4.02 -4.98
CA TYR A 514 24.03 2.86 -4.81
C TYR A 514 24.76 1.58 -5.22
N LYS A 515 25.10 0.71 -4.25
CA LYS A 515 25.88 -0.52 -4.49
C LYS A 515 27.11 -0.27 -5.37
N GLY A 516 27.78 0.87 -5.22
CA GLY A 516 28.94 1.26 -6.01
C GLY A 516 28.64 1.89 -7.36
N VAL A 517 27.39 2.07 -7.73
CA VAL A 517 26.98 2.75 -8.96
C VAL A 517 27.03 4.27 -8.79
N ASP A 518 27.35 5.00 -9.87
CA ASP A 518 27.38 6.46 -9.88
C ASP A 518 26.01 7.04 -9.48
N ALA A 519 26.04 8.00 -8.56
CA ALA A 519 24.86 8.68 -8.07
C ALA A 519 24.10 9.48 -9.14
N SER A 520 24.77 9.84 -10.26
CA SER A 520 24.16 10.52 -11.41
C SER A 520 22.94 9.80 -11.99
N ASP A 521 22.88 8.49 -11.80
CA ASP A 521 21.81 7.68 -12.37
C ASP A 521 20.49 7.79 -11.57
N TYR A 522 20.51 8.20 -10.31
CA TYR A 522 19.32 8.15 -9.46
C TYR A 522 19.15 9.30 -8.46
N ASN A 523 20.18 10.03 -8.06
CA ASN A 523 20.01 11.16 -7.15
C ASN A 523 19.49 12.39 -7.90
N ARG A 524 18.37 12.95 -7.45
CA ARG A 524 17.66 14.08 -8.06
C ARG A 524 17.40 15.18 -7.02
N ASN A 525 17.23 16.40 -7.53
CA ASN A 525 16.50 17.45 -6.82
C ASN A 525 14.99 17.32 -7.10
N GLN A 526 14.14 18.16 -6.48
CA GLN A 526 12.68 18.02 -6.61
C GLN A 526 12.18 18.31 -8.04
N ASP A 527 12.79 19.27 -8.76
CA ASP A 527 12.41 19.58 -10.14
C ASP A 527 12.60 18.37 -11.06
N THR A 528 13.78 17.80 -11.08
CA THR A 528 14.11 16.66 -11.95
C THR A 528 13.42 15.38 -11.50
N TYR A 529 13.18 15.23 -10.19
CA TYR A 529 12.38 14.12 -9.66
C TYR A 529 10.94 14.17 -10.17
N VAL A 530 10.34 15.36 -10.29
CA VAL A 530 9.02 15.53 -10.91
C VAL A 530 9.05 15.18 -12.39
N VAL A 531 10.08 15.62 -13.12
CA VAL A 531 10.23 15.30 -14.55
C VAL A 531 10.27 13.79 -14.77
N GLU A 532 11.07 13.07 -13.98
CA GLU A 532 11.14 11.60 -14.04
C GLU A 532 9.81 10.95 -13.67
N ALA A 533 9.13 11.41 -12.60
CA ALA A 533 7.83 10.88 -12.20
C ALA A 533 6.77 11.03 -13.30
N VAL A 534 6.72 12.20 -13.95
CA VAL A 534 5.81 12.45 -15.07
C VAL A 534 6.15 11.58 -16.27
N HIS A 535 7.42 11.52 -16.65
CA HIS A 535 7.88 10.72 -17.80
C HIS A 535 7.57 9.24 -17.60
N ARG A 536 7.92 8.67 -16.44
CA ARG A 536 7.70 7.24 -16.16
C ARG A 536 6.23 6.88 -16.16
N TRP A 537 5.38 7.68 -15.50
CA TRP A 537 3.93 7.43 -15.52
C TRP A 537 3.33 7.57 -16.92
N TRP A 538 3.75 8.58 -17.69
CA TRP A 538 3.28 8.80 -19.05
C TRP A 538 3.53 7.59 -19.97
N GLU A 539 4.65 6.90 -19.85
CA GLU A 539 4.95 5.69 -20.60
C GLU A 539 3.87 4.59 -20.37
N TYR A 540 3.46 4.36 -19.10
CA TYR A 540 2.38 3.41 -18.77
C TYR A 540 1.03 3.92 -19.25
N TRP A 541 0.75 5.21 -19.04
CA TRP A 541 -0.52 5.82 -19.38
C TRP A 541 -0.83 5.81 -20.88
N LYS A 542 0.18 5.88 -21.76
CA LYS A 542 0.00 5.72 -23.20
C LYS A 542 -0.66 4.39 -23.58
N MET A 543 -0.42 3.33 -22.82
CA MET A 543 -0.89 1.96 -23.08
C MET A 543 -2.11 1.57 -22.23
N ARG A 544 -2.86 2.57 -21.72
CA ARG A 544 -4.00 2.40 -20.79
C ARG A 544 -5.20 1.73 -21.42
N PRO A 545 -6.20 1.29 -20.61
CA PRO A 545 -7.51 0.84 -21.11
C PRO A 545 -8.12 1.83 -22.11
N GLY A 546 -8.61 1.31 -23.24
CA GLY A 546 -9.17 2.09 -24.35
C GLY A 546 -8.19 2.34 -25.51
N THR A 547 -6.91 2.00 -25.39
CA THR A 547 -5.90 2.21 -26.45
C THR A 547 -5.70 0.97 -27.33
N GLY A 548 -6.67 0.08 -27.40
CA GLY A 548 -6.65 -1.15 -28.18
C GLY A 548 -7.16 -2.33 -27.37
N ASP A 549 -7.01 -3.55 -27.92
CA ASP A 549 -7.42 -4.78 -27.24
C ASP A 549 -6.35 -5.25 -26.24
N ARG A 550 -5.05 -5.13 -26.61
CA ARG A 550 -3.94 -5.38 -25.72
C ARG A 550 -3.58 -4.07 -25.02
N ILE A 551 -3.62 -4.06 -23.71
CA ILE A 551 -3.39 -2.86 -22.90
C ILE A 551 -2.54 -3.15 -21.66
N ASN A 552 -1.99 -2.11 -21.06
CA ASN A 552 -1.42 -2.13 -19.73
C ASN A 552 -2.46 -1.62 -18.72
N SER A 553 -2.60 -2.31 -17.59
CA SER A 553 -3.56 -1.95 -16.55
C SER A 553 -3.02 -0.97 -15.50
N GLY A 554 -1.86 -0.39 -15.72
CA GLY A 554 -1.25 0.60 -14.82
C GLY A 554 -0.08 0.04 -14.02
N GLY A 555 0.20 0.66 -12.89
CA GLY A 555 1.33 0.27 -12.04
C GLY A 555 1.43 1.03 -10.73
N VAL A 556 2.39 0.63 -9.91
CA VAL A 556 2.69 1.26 -8.62
C VAL A 556 4.10 1.82 -8.58
N ASN A 557 4.22 3.06 -8.09
CA ASN A 557 5.51 3.73 -7.92
C ASN A 557 6.24 3.16 -6.69
N ILE A 558 7.51 2.90 -6.80
CA ILE A 558 8.34 2.49 -5.66
C ILE A 558 9.21 3.65 -5.19
N ILE A 559 8.88 4.22 -4.06
CA ILE A 559 8.07 3.77 -2.94
C ILE A 559 7.15 4.91 -2.48
N PHE A 560 6.14 4.63 -1.62
CA PHE A 560 5.31 5.70 -1.06
C PHE A 560 6.08 6.59 -0.10
N SER A 561 6.67 6.03 0.97
CA SER A 561 7.42 6.79 1.96
C SER A 561 8.88 6.38 2.00
N ASP A 562 9.76 7.34 2.26
CA ASP A 562 11.13 7.02 2.59
C ASP A 562 11.16 5.99 3.73
N SER A 563 12.10 5.05 3.66
CA SER A 563 12.18 3.92 4.59
C SER A 563 13.64 3.52 4.83
N ASN A 564 13.89 2.74 5.86
CA ASN A 564 15.23 2.21 6.13
C ASN A 564 15.54 0.91 5.38
N THR A 565 14.81 0.63 4.32
CA THR A 565 15.02 -0.54 3.48
C THR A 565 16.04 -0.25 2.39
N HIS A 566 16.83 -1.24 2.04
CA HIS A 566 17.93 -1.20 1.10
C HIS A 566 19.12 -0.35 1.57
N PHE A 567 20.25 -0.99 1.69
CA PHE A 567 21.51 -0.31 1.94
C PHE A 567 21.96 0.49 0.71
N ARG A 568 22.28 1.77 0.91
CA ARG A 568 22.69 2.74 -0.10
C ARG A 568 24.10 3.26 0.16
N GLY A 569 25.08 2.36 0.23
CA GLY A 569 26.45 2.74 0.58
C GLY A 569 26.58 3.16 2.05
N LYS A 570 26.82 4.43 2.33
CA LYS A 570 26.91 4.97 3.70
C LYS A 570 25.55 5.36 4.29
N GLU A 571 24.49 5.38 3.47
CA GLU A 571 23.15 5.75 3.88
C GLU A 571 22.41 4.57 4.49
N ASN A 572 21.60 4.84 5.50
CA ASN A 572 20.84 3.81 6.22
C ASN A 572 19.38 3.72 5.82
N TYR A 573 18.98 4.46 4.78
CA TYR A 573 17.57 4.54 4.38
C TYR A 573 17.43 4.76 2.87
N ARG A 574 16.23 4.52 2.35
CA ARG A 574 15.84 4.74 0.97
C ARG A 574 15.09 6.07 0.85
N ARG A 575 15.45 6.90 -0.15
CA ARG A 575 14.91 8.24 -0.40
C ARG A 575 13.98 8.34 -1.61
N SER A 576 13.60 7.22 -2.19
CA SER A 576 12.69 7.19 -3.35
C SER A 576 11.21 7.32 -2.98
N GLY A 577 10.88 7.64 -1.72
CA GLY A 577 9.52 7.96 -1.31
C GLY A 577 9.00 9.23 -1.96
N GLU A 578 7.71 9.29 -2.26
CA GLU A 578 7.03 10.53 -2.64
C GLU A 578 6.59 11.37 -1.43
N VAL A 579 6.62 10.79 -0.27
CA VAL A 579 6.62 11.48 1.01
C VAL A 579 7.89 11.11 1.77
N ASP A 580 8.36 12.00 2.64
CA ASP A 580 9.45 11.66 3.53
C ASP A 580 9.03 10.64 4.60
N ALA A 581 9.97 10.20 5.45
CA ALA A 581 9.69 9.24 6.50
C ALA A 581 8.64 9.71 7.52
N MET A 582 8.47 11.03 7.67
CA MET A 582 7.44 11.66 8.52
C MET A 582 6.15 11.95 7.75
N ARG A 583 5.99 11.42 6.53
CA ARG A 583 4.82 11.58 5.63
C ARG A 583 4.59 13.03 5.18
N ILE A 584 5.64 13.86 5.08
CA ILE A 584 5.54 15.17 4.44
C ILE A 584 5.74 14.99 2.92
N PRO A 585 4.79 15.45 2.08
CA PRO A 585 4.87 15.29 0.63
C PRO A 585 6.09 15.97 0.00
N LYS A 586 6.67 15.33 -1.01
CA LYS A 586 7.59 15.87 -2.00
C LYS A 586 6.81 16.31 -3.23
N ASP A 587 7.44 17.01 -4.17
CA ASP A 587 6.72 17.56 -5.33
C ASP A 587 6.15 16.50 -6.28
N ALA A 588 6.81 15.34 -6.42
CA ALA A 588 6.30 14.24 -7.22
C ALA A 588 4.95 13.69 -6.71
N TYR A 589 4.68 13.75 -5.41
CA TYR A 589 3.37 13.41 -4.84
C TYR A 589 2.23 14.23 -5.46
N PHE A 590 2.45 15.54 -5.63
CA PHE A 590 1.45 16.43 -6.23
C PHE A 590 1.38 16.27 -7.76
N ALA A 591 2.50 15.91 -8.41
CA ALA A 591 2.50 15.56 -9.82
C ALA A 591 1.63 14.31 -10.08
N HIS A 592 1.82 13.26 -9.30
CA HIS A 592 0.98 12.07 -9.37
C HIS A 592 -0.49 12.38 -9.01
N GLN A 593 -0.74 13.25 -8.02
CA GLN A 593 -2.10 13.67 -7.68
C GLN A 593 -2.85 14.24 -8.90
N VAL A 594 -2.16 15.01 -9.76
CA VAL A 594 -2.74 15.52 -11.01
C VAL A 594 -2.93 14.43 -12.04
N MET A 595 -1.91 13.60 -12.28
CA MET A 595 -1.91 12.58 -13.32
C MET A 595 -2.84 11.39 -12.99
N TRP A 596 -3.08 11.12 -11.71
CA TRP A 596 -3.87 9.95 -11.25
C TRP A 596 -5.32 10.27 -10.95
N ASP A 597 -5.76 11.50 -11.10
CA ASP A 597 -7.17 11.82 -10.91
C ASP A 597 -8.05 11.10 -11.97
N GLY A 598 -9.30 10.81 -11.62
CA GLY A 598 -10.20 10.01 -12.48
C GLY A 598 -9.93 8.50 -12.46
N TRP A 599 -10.77 7.73 -13.11
CA TRP A 599 -10.73 6.25 -13.11
C TRP A 599 -9.71 5.70 -14.12
N ILE A 600 -9.62 6.30 -15.30
CA ILE A 600 -8.66 5.99 -16.36
C ILE A 600 -7.91 7.26 -16.76
N ALA A 601 -8.63 8.24 -17.30
CA ALA A 601 -8.07 9.53 -17.70
C ALA A 601 -8.18 10.54 -16.56
N PRO A 602 -7.15 11.38 -16.34
CA PRO A 602 -7.17 12.40 -15.31
C PRO A 602 -8.17 13.52 -15.61
N ASP A 603 -8.70 14.17 -14.55
CA ASP A 603 -9.50 15.38 -14.70
C ASP A 603 -8.60 16.54 -15.26
N PRO A 604 -8.98 17.16 -16.37
CA PRO A 604 -8.21 18.28 -16.94
C PRO A 604 -8.12 19.52 -16.01
N LYS A 605 -8.90 19.56 -14.93
CA LYS A 605 -8.80 20.62 -13.92
C LYS A 605 -7.60 20.48 -13.01
N GLY A 606 -6.93 19.31 -12.99
CA GLY A 606 -5.70 19.11 -12.23
C GLY A 606 -4.63 20.12 -12.65
N LEU A 607 -4.00 20.80 -11.67
CA LEU A 607 -2.96 21.81 -11.92
C LEU A 607 -2.03 21.87 -10.71
N TYR A 608 -0.74 21.65 -10.94
CA TYR A 608 0.30 21.79 -9.92
C TYR A 608 1.46 22.63 -10.47
N LEU A 609 1.86 23.64 -9.71
CA LEU A 609 3.00 24.52 -9.98
C LEU A 609 4.17 24.01 -9.10
N VAL A 610 5.23 23.53 -9.74
CA VAL A 610 6.33 22.80 -9.10
C VAL A 610 7.27 23.76 -8.37
N GLY A 611 7.72 23.36 -7.18
CA GLY A 611 8.74 24.04 -6.40
C GLY A 611 8.23 25.27 -5.64
N HIS A 612 9.02 26.33 -5.66
CA HIS A 612 8.78 27.59 -4.96
C HIS A 612 9.09 28.81 -5.84
N TRP A 613 8.79 30.03 -5.32
CA TRP A 613 9.12 31.25 -6.02
C TRP A 613 9.92 32.21 -5.10
N ASN A 614 11.09 31.73 -4.63
CA ASN A 614 12.04 32.48 -3.79
C ASN A 614 13.47 32.26 -4.32
N TYR A 615 14.00 33.21 -5.13
CA TYR A 615 15.33 33.14 -5.71
C TYR A 615 16.10 34.42 -5.50
N ALA A 616 17.39 34.41 -5.79
CA ALA A 616 18.20 35.63 -5.83
C ALA A 616 17.80 36.51 -7.03
N PRO A 617 17.86 37.85 -6.92
CA PRO A 617 17.63 38.73 -8.06
C PRO A 617 18.53 38.37 -9.25
N GLY A 618 17.98 38.36 -10.48
CA GLY A 618 18.67 38.00 -11.71
C GLY A 618 18.69 36.48 -12.00
N THR A 619 18.13 35.64 -11.17
CA THR A 619 17.98 34.20 -11.46
C THR A 619 17.03 34.00 -12.65
N LYS A 620 17.41 33.11 -13.56
CA LYS A 620 16.55 32.56 -14.61
C LYS A 620 16.21 31.12 -14.28
N LYS A 621 14.92 30.82 -14.19
CA LYS A 621 14.42 29.51 -13.77
C LYS A 621 13.57 28.87 -14.87
N ASP A 622 13.81 27.62 -15.18
CA ASP A 622 12.86 26.81 -15.93
C ASP A 622 11.69 26.46 -14.99
N VAL A 623 10.51 27.03 -15.24
CA VAL A 623 9.32 26.80 -14.43
C VAL A 623 8.54 25.61 -14.98
N LEU A 624 8.25 24.65 -14.11
CA LEU A 624 7.53 23.43 -14.43
C LEU A 624 6.10 23.50 -13.88
N VAL A 625 5.14 23.09 -14.71
CA VAL A 625 3.71 23.00 -14.34
C VAL A 625 3.17 21.65 -14.77
N VAL A 626 2.56 20.90 -13.86
CA VAL A 626 1.92 19.61 -14.17
C VAL A 626 0.41 19.83 -14.34
N SER A 627 -0.13 19.43 -15.49
CA SER A 627 -1.56 19.53 -15.81
C SER A 627 -1.97 18.59 -16.93
N ALA A 628 -3.19 18.04 -16.85
CA ALA A 628 -3.83 17.29 -17.95
C ALA A 628 -4.63 18.18 -18.92
N ALA A 629 -4.60 19.51 -18.75
CA ALA A 629 -5.31 20.46 -19.60
C ALA A 629 -4.71 20.56 -21.01
N ASP A 630 -5.44 21.15 -21.94
CA ASP A 630 -4.96 21.35 -23.30
C ASP A 630 -3.89 22.45 -23.42
N ARG A 631 -3.99 23.49 -22.58
CA ARG A 631 -3.10 24.64 -22.56
C ARG A 631 -2.88 25.16 -21.15
N VAL A 632 -1.65 25.58 -20.87
CA VAL A 632 -1.27 26.27 -19.64
C VAL A 632 -0.64 27.62 -19.98
N GLU A 633 -0.98 28.64 -19.19
CA GLU A 633 -0.41 29.98 -19.23
C GLU A 633 0.28 30.29 -17.91
N LEU A 634 1.48 30.86 -17.98
CA LEU A 634 2.25 31.31 -16.82
C LEU A 634 2.35 32.82 -16.81
N ALA A 635 2.25 33.44 -15.64
CA ALA A 635 2.45 34.87 -15.46
C ALA A 635 3.28 35.18 -14.21
N VAL A 636 4.23 36.10 -14.30
CA VAL A 636 4.97 36.67 -13.17
C VAL A 636 4.42 38.07 -12.92
N ASN A 637 3.91 38.35 -11.72
CA ASN A 637 3.30 39.62 -11.35
C ASN A 637 2.26 40.12 -12.37
N GLY A 638 1.49 39.20 -12.96
CA GLY A 638 0.48 39.48 -13.98
C GLY A 638 1.00 39.61 -15.41
N LYS A 639 2.33 39.63 -15.65
CA LYS A 639 2.93 39.63 -16.96
C LYS A 639 3.06 38.23 -17.50
N VAL A 640 2.32 37.91 -18.55
CA VAL A 640 2.29 36.59 -19.20
C VAL A 640 3.67 36.29 -19.79
N GLN A 641 4.14 35.07 -19.61
CA GLN A 641 5.40 34.53 -20.10
C GLN A 641 5.21 33.95 -21.53
N LYS A 642 6.33 33.57 -22.14
CA LYS A 642 6.33 32.88 -23.44
C LYS A 642 5.54 31.57 -23.32
N GLU A 643 5.17 31.01 -24.47
CA GLU A 643 4.46 29.72 -24.55
C GLU A 643 5.33 28.58 -23.99
N ALA A 644 4.66 27.62 -23.32
CA ALA A 644 5.33 26.45 -22.73
C ALA A 644 5.68 25.42 -23.78
N GLU A 645 6.74 24.66 -23.53
CA GLU A 645 6.96 23.35 -24.15
C GLU A 645 6.08 22.32 -23.42
N LYS A 646 5.20 21.63 -24.14
CA LYS A 646 4.42 20.52 -23.56
C LYS A 646 5.19 19.21 -23.73
N LEU A 647 5.52 18.58 -22.60
CA LEU A 647 6.25 17.32 -22.53
C LEU A 647 5.36 16.23 -21.91
N TYR A 648 5.44 15.02 -22.44
CA TYR A 648 4.82 13.84 -21.83
C TYR A 648 3.32 14.02 -21.50
N ASP A 649 2.57 14.73 -22.34
CA ASP A 649 1.14 15.06 -22.19
C ASP A 649 0.74 15.81 -20.90
N PHE A 650 1.56 15.80 -19.86
CA PHE A 650 1.25 16.32 -18.53
C PHE A 650 2.17 17.45 -18.07
N LEU A 651 3.35 17.59 -18.63
CA LEU A 651 4.36 18.55 -18.15
C LEU A 651 4.47 19.74 -19.10
N TYR A 652 4.27 20.93 -18.56
CA TYR A 652 4.48 22.21 -19.24
C TYR A 652 5.74 22.86 -18.69
N ARG A 653 6.76 23.05 -19.54
CA ARG A 653 8.01 23.70 -19.22
C ARG A 653 8.05 25.09 -19.82
N PHE A 654 8.27 26.10 -18.98
CA PHE A 654 8.49 27.49 -19.36
C PHE A 654 9.97 27.79 -19.19
N PRO A 655 10.75 27.84 -20.26
CA PRO A 655 12.21 27.96 -20.17
C PRO A 655 12.65 29.39 -19.79
N SER A 656 13.70 29.49 -18.97
CA SER A 656 14.43 30.71 -18.62
C SER A 656 13.54 31.87 -18.18
N VAL A 657 12.55 31.63 -17.30
CA VAL A 657 11.70 32.69 -16.73
C VAL A 657 12.51 33.53 -15.76
N ASP A 658 12.54 34.83 -15.96
CA ASP A 658 13.22 35.78 -15.08
C ASP A 658 12.50 35.83 -13.72
N PHE A 659 13.26 35.65 -12.63
CA PHE A 659 12.72 35.80 -11.30
C PHE A 659 12.48 37.28 -10.97
N GLU A 660 11.23 37.57 -10.63
CA GLU A 660 10.81 38.84 -10.01
C GLU A 660 10.01 38.51 -8.74
N ALA A 661 10.40 39.09 -7.60
CA ALA A 661 9.68 38.89 -6.35
C ALA A 661 8.19 39.28 -6.48
N GLY A 662 7.30 38.46 -5.95
CA GLY A 662 5.87 38.68 -6.04
C GLY A 662 5.07 37.41 -6.22
N VAL A 663 4.25 37.32 -7.28
CA VAL A 663 3.32 36.22 -7.50
C VAL A 663 3.60 35.55 -8.83
N LEU A 664 3.93 34.24 -8.79
CA LEU A 664 3.96 33.37 -9.95
C LEU A 664 2.59 32.70 -10.07
N THR A 665 1.91 32.88 -11.21
CA THR A 665 0.56 32.37 -11.45
C THR A 665 0.56 31.43 -12.65
N ALA A 666 0.05 30.21 -12.46
CA ALA A 666 -0.28 29.29 -13.57
C ALA A 666 -1.80 29.19 -13.74
N LYS A 667 -2.26 29.19 -14.98
CA LYS A 667 -3.67 28.98 -15.36
C LYS A 667 -3.76 27.88 -16.40
N SER A 668 -4.72 26.96 -16.25
CA SER A 668 -5.01 25.91 -17.22
C SER A 668 -6.32 26.15 -17.96
N PHE A 669 -6.36 25.74 -19.23
CA PHE A 669 -7.48 26.00 -20.14
C PHE A 669 -7.81 24.77 -20.98
N THR A 670 -9.09 24.65 -21.38
CA THR A 670 -9.53 23.78 -22.46
C THR A 670 -9.05 24.27 -23.81
N LYS A 671 -9.18 23.44 -24.86
CA LYS A 671 -8.81 23.76 -26.24
C LYS A 671 -9.55 25.00 -26.78
N ASP A 672 -10.80 25.20 -26.39
CA ASP A 672 -11.63 26.37 -26.73
C ASP A 672 -11.37 27.61 -25.86
N GLY A 673 -10.37 27.55 -24.96
CA GLY A 673 -9.91 28.69 -24.16
C GLY A 673 -10.68 28.94 -22.87
N LYS A 674 -11.54 28.01 -22.41
CA LYS A 674 -12.22 28.11 -21.11
C LYS A 674 -11.23 27.85 -19.98
N LEU A 675 -11.18 28.75 -18.99
CA LEU A 675 -10.37 28.58 -17.78
C LEU A 675 -10.86 27.39 -16.96
N LEU A 676 -9.95 26.46 -16.63
CA LEU A 676 -10.20 25.27 -15.81
C LEU A 676 -9.73 25.46 -14.36
N ASN A 677 -8.51 25.98 -14.16
CA ASN A 677 -7.94 26.14 -12.83
C ASN A 677 -6.88 27.27 -12.81
N LYS A 678 -6.58 27.75 -11.58
CA LYS A 678 -5.53 28.73 -11.30
C LYS A 678 -4.80 28.31 -10.04
N LYS A 679 -3.45 28.39 -10.08
CA LYS A 679 -2.55 28.20 -8.93
C LYS A 679 -1.55 29.31 -8.84
N GLU A 680 -1.11 29.63 -7.61
CA GLU A 680 -0.16 30.69 -7.34
C GLU A 680 0.91 30.24 -6.35
N LEU A 681 2.15 30.62 -6.63
CA LEU A 681 3.25 30.63 -5.67
C LEU A 681 3.60 32.10 -5.38
N LYS A 682 3.91 32.38 -4.13
CA LYS A 682 4.24 33.73 -3.68
C LYS A 682 5.63 33.75 -3.10
N THR A 683 6.39 34.78 -3.47
CA THR A 683 7.65 35.05 -2.81
C THR A 683 7.36 35.39 -1.33
N THR A 684 8.01 34.70 -0.42
CA THR A 684 7.88 34.92 1.02
C THR A 684 8.91 35.93 1.52
N GLY A 685 8.60 36.57 2.62
CA GLY A 685 9.56 37.37 3.38
C GLY A 685 10.50 36.48 4.21
N GLU A 686 11.30 37.16 5.06
CA GLU A 686 12.18 36.51 6.02
C GLU A 686 11.41 35.68 7.05
N PRO A 687 11.98 34.58 7.56
CA PRO A 687 11.45 33.84 8.69
C PRO A 687 11.11 34.73 9.88
N TYR A 688 9.88 34.60 10.42
CA TYR A 688 9.40 35.48 11.45
C TYR A 688 8.80 34.77 12.66
N LYS A 689 8.00 33.74 12.44
CA LYS A 689 7.31 33.02 13.51
C LYS A 689 7.20 31.52 13.23
N ILE A 690 7.06 30.75 14.31
CA ILE A 690 6.72 29.33 14.29
C ILE A 690 5.21 29.19 14.29
N ARG A 691 4.71 28.17 13.62
CA ARG A 691 3.37 27.59 13.77
C ARG A 691 3.51 26.14 14.18
N LEU A 692 2.92 25.76 15.31
CA LEU A 692 2.92 24.40 15.85
C LEU A 692 1.51 23.84 15.87
N THR A 693 1.27 22.76 15.14
CA THR A 693 -0.02 22.04 15.12
C THR A 693 0.16 20.60 15.59
N ALA A 694 -0.79 20.10 16.38
CA ALA A 694 -0.76 18.72 16.87
C ALA A 694 -1.98 17.96 16.35
N GLN A 695 -1.72 16.76 15.85
CA GLN A 695 -2.74 15.84 15.34
C GLN A 695 -2.71 14.54 16.15
N HIS A 696 -3.89 14.02 16.45
CA HIS A 696 -4.09 12.74 17.14
C HIS A 696 -5.41 12.08 16.69
N GLY A 697 -5.68 10.89 17.15
CA GLY A 697 -6.91 10.16 16.85
C GLY A 697 -8.18 10.97 17.18
N LYS A 698 -9.20 10.87 16.37
CA LYS A 698 -10.47 11.61 16.52
C LYS A 698 -11.22 11.26 17.82
N ASN A 699 -10.98 10.07 18.36
CA ASN A 699 -11.61 9.60 19.61
C ASN A 699 -10.94 10.17 20.88
N GLY A 700 -9.90 10.98 20.72
CA GLY A 700 -9.07 11.52 21.80
C GLY A 700 -7.78 10.74 22.00
N LEU A 701 -7.00 11.12 23.00
CA LEU A 701 -5.76 10.47 23.42
C LEU A 701 -5.98 9.75 24.73
N PHE A 702 -5.49 8.52 24.84
CA PHE A 702 -5.62 7.69 26.04
C PHE A 702 -4.26 7.25 26.59
N ALA A 703 -4.20 7.02 27.90
CA ALA A 703 -2.99 6.61 28.62
C ALA A 703 -2.67 5.12 28.43
N ASP A 704 -2.76 4.61 27.21
CA ASP A 704 -2.54 3.18 26.87
C ASP A 704 -1.06 2.82 26.65
N GLY A 705 -0.19 3.81 26.57
CA GLY A 705 1.24 3.61 26.30
C GLY A 705 1.57 3.48 24.82
N ASN A 706 0.59 3.58 23.92
CA ASN A 706 0.77 3.43 22.46
C ASN A 706 0.07 4.52 21.63
N ASP A 707 -0.86 5.26 22.21
CA ASP A 707 -1.49 6.34 21.50
C ASP A 707 -0.50 7.48 21.23
N MET A 708 -0.66 8.19 20.12
CA MET A 708 0.37 9.06 19.59
C MET A 708 -0.15 10.44 19.22
N VAL A 709 0.76 11.41 19.22
CA VAL A 709 0.58 12.74 18.64
C VAL A 709 1.63 12.95 17.56
N LEU A 710 1.20 13.38 16.38
CA LEU A 710 2.05 13.89 15.31
C LEU A 710 1.98 15.41 15.36
N ALA A 711 3.07 16.05 15.76
CA ALA A 711 3.16 17.50 15.82
C ALA A 711 3.93 18.03 14.61
N GLU A 712 3.31 18.94 13.86
CA GLU A 712 3.92 19.63 12.72
C GLU A 712 4.37 21.02 13.11
N VAL A 713 5.59 21.38 12.75
CA VAL A 713 6.18 22.69 12.96
C VAL A 713 6.50 23.32 11.62
N GLU A 714 6.06 24.57 11.43
CA GLU A 714 6.33 25.37 10.25
C GLU A 714 6.96 26.70 10.61
N VAL A 715 7.86 27.18 9.75
CA VAL A 715 8.45 28.52 9.82
C VAL A 715 7.75 29.43 8.81
N LEU A 716 7.14 30.49 9.31
CA LEU A 716 6.33 31.42 8.55
C LEU A 716 6.95 32.82 8.55
N ASP A 717 6.72 33.57 7.48
CA ASP A 717 7.00 35.00 7.38
C ASP A 717 5.97 35.86 8.16
N LYS A 718 6.11 37.16 8.11
CA LYS A 718 5.17 38.10 8.75
C LYS A 718 3.75 38.00 8.21
N ASN A 719 3.60 37.60 6.93
CA ASN A 719 2.31 37.45 6.27
C ASN A 719 1.66 36.07 6.53
N GLY A 720 2.35 35.18 7.26
CA GLY A 720 1.87 33.85 7.56
C GLY A 720 2.09 32.83 6.44
N LEU A 721 2.93 33.15 5.43
CA LEU A 721 3.33 32.23 4.38
C LEU A 721 4.51 31.38 4.87
N ARG A 722 4.50 30.10 4.57
CA ARG A 722 5.62 29.20 4.89
C ARG A 722 6.83 29.55 4.04
N CYS A 723 7.95 29.76 4.71
CA CYS A 723 9.22 30.10 4.09
C CYS A 723 9.87 28.84 3.46
N PRO A 724 9.87 28.65 2.14
CA PRO A 724 10.29 27.40 1.50
C PRO A 724 11.80 27.12 1.61
N LEU A 725 12.61 28.15 1.89
CA LEU A 725 14.05 28.01 2.06
C LEU A 725 14.49 28.00 3.54
N ALA A 726 13.54 28.07 4.49
CA ALA A 726 13.88 28.06 5.90
C ALA A 726 14.43 26.70 6.34
N SER A 727 15.58 26.75 7.04
CA SER A 727 16.27 25.61 7.65
C SER A 727 16.54 25.86 9.14
N ASN A 728 15.74 26.72 9.78
CA ASN A 728 15.89 27.07 11.19
C ASN A 728 15.83 25.83 12.08
N THR A 729 16.75 25.76 13.05
CA THR A 729 16.70 24.74 14.10
C THR A 729 15.60 25.09 15.10
N ILE A 730 14.74 24.14 15.40
CA ILE A 730 13.63 24.26 16.34
C ILE A 730 13.96 23.44 17.59
N ASP A 731 13.89 24.09 18.75
CA ASP A 731 14.03 23.44 20.06
C ASP A 731 12.64 23.18 20.64
N PHE A 732 12.41 21.93 21.07
CA PHE A 732 11.15 21.49 21.64
C PHE A 732 11.26 21.26 23.14
N LYS A 733 10.23 21.70 23.88
CA LYS A 733 10.05 21.40 25.29
C LYS A 733 8.69 20.76 25.51
N LEU A 734 8.70 19.55 26.04
CA LEU A 734 7.52 18.76 26.39
C LEU A 734 7.29 18.81 27.90
N ASP A 735 6.07 19.10 28.31
CA ASP A 735 5.59 19.03 29.69
C ASP A 735 4.31 18.17 29.72
N GLY A 736 4.25 17.17 30.61
CA GLY A 736 3.10 16.27 30.75
C GLY A 736 3.40 14.80 30.49
N PRO A 737 2.37 13.92 30.55
CA PRO A 737 2.53 12.47 30.60
C PRO A 737 2.68 11.84 29.21
N MET A 738 3.65 12.27 28.40
CA MET A 738 4.01 11.66 27.13
C MET A 738 5.51 11.41 27.04
N ASP A 739 5.90 10.47 26.19
CA ASP A 739 7.26 10.17 25.82
C ASP A 739 7.61 10.87 24.50
N TRP A 740 8.75 11.54 24.47
CA TRP A 740 9.31 12.16 23.30
C TRP A 740 9.93 11.11 22.37
N ARG A 741 9.58 11.13 21.07
CA ARG A 741 10.12 10.19 20.09
C ARG A 741 11.04 10.85 19.07
N GLY A 742 11.02 12.18 18.97
CA GLY A 742 11.84 12.95 18.03
C GLY A 742 11.23 13.06 16.65
N GLY A 743 12.05 13.29 15.66
CA GLY A 743 11.64 13.62 14.30
C GLY A 743 12.31 12.77 13.22
N ILE A 744 12.42 13.36 12.03
CA ILE A 744 12.96 12.72 10.84
C ILE A 744 14.39 12.18 11.05
N ALA A 745 14.70 11.08 10.40
CA ALA A 745 16.04 10.56 10.24
C ALA A 745 16.34 10.29 8.77
N GLN A 746 17.45 10.84 8.26
CA GLN A 746 17.85 10.78 6.87
C GLN A 746 19.39 10.73 6.76
N GLY A 747 19.94 9.52 6.83
CA GLY A 747 21.39 9.35 6.79
C GLY A 747 22.09 10.08 7.94
N PRO A 748 22.97 11.08 7.65
CA PRO A 748 23.63 11.84 8.69
C PRO A 748 22.68 12.73 9.51
N ASP A 749 21.54 13.11 8.94
CA ASP A 749 20.51 13.91 9.58
C ASP A 749 19.57 12.99 10.39
N ASN A 750 19.98 12.66 11.61
CA ASN A 750 19.25 11.74 12.49
C ASN A 750 18.76 12.47 13.74
N TYR A 751 17.44 12.65 13.83
CA TYR A 751 16.77 13.37 14.91
C TYR A 751 15.84 12.49 15.75
N ILE A 752 16.06 11.17 15.73
CA ILE A 752 15.38 10.22 16.63
C ILE A 752 15.76 10.58 18.06
N LEU A 753 14.74 10.72 18.92
CA LEU A 753 14.86 11.17 20.31
C LEU A 753 15.49 12.56 20.50
N ALA A 754 15.92 13.23 19.45
CA ALA A 754 16.47 14.58 19.53
C ALA A 754 15.35 15.60 19.82
N THR A 755 15.60 16.51 20.75
CA THR A 755 14.68 17.61 21.13
C THR A 755 14.96 18.91 20.37
N SER A 756 15.98 18.89 19.51
CA SER A 756 16.37 20.00 18.64
C SER A 756 16.59 19.46 17.23
N LEU A 757 15.90 20.00 16.22
CA LEU A 757 16.01 19.56 14.82
C LEU A 757 15.63 20.70 13.87
N PRO A 758 16.23 20.75 12.66
CA PRO A 758 15.90 21.78 11.68
C PRO A 758 14.54 21.52 11.02
N VAL A 759 13.90 22.58 10.54
CA VAL A 759 12.90 22.44 9.49
C VAL A 759 13.61 22.20 8.16
N GLU A 760 12.97 21.49 7.26
CA GLU A 760 13.40 21.30 5.87
C GLU A 760 12.31 21.85 4.95
N ALA A 761 12.67 22.72 4.02
CA ALA A 761 11.69 23.45 3.21
C ALA A 761 10.61 24.15 4.07
N GLY A 762 11.04 24.68 5.23
CA GLY A 762 10.21 25.42 6.17
C GLY A 762 9.24 24.59 7.00
N VAL A 763 9.31 23.26 7.00
CA VAL A 763 8.40 22.38 7.76
C VAL A 763 9.12 21.12 8.24
N ASN A 764 8.72 20.62 9.41
CA ASN A 764 9.10 19.28 9.88
C ASN A 764 8.02 18.73 10.83
N ARG A 765 8.15 17.45 11.21
CA ARG A 765 7.24 16.76 12.13
C ARG A 765 8.00 16.04 13.21
N VAL A 766 7.36 15.91 14.38
CA VAL A 766 7.86 15.14 15.53
C VAL A 766 6.75 14.23 16.06
N LEU A 767 7.15 13.10 16.62
CA LEU A 767 6.26 12.11 17.24
C LEU A 767 6.38 12.15 18.76
N LEU A 768 5.23 11.97 19.41
CA LEU A 768 5.10 11.78 20.85
C LEU A 768 4.19 10.58 21.10
N ARG A 769 4.46 9.79 22.15
CA ARG A 769 3.68 8.61 22.54
C ARG A 769 3.18 8.78 23.98
N THR A 770 1.94 8.36 24.27
CA THR A 770 1.40 8.39 25.63
C THR A 770 2.17 7.46 26.56
N LYS A 771 2.20 7.78 27.84
CA LYS A 771 2.73 6.88 28.88
C LYS A 771 1.60 6.02 29.40
N TYR A 772 1.90 4.73 29.63
CA TYR A 772 0.95 3.80 30.23
C TYR A 772 0.49 4.30 31.60
N ASP A 773 -0.84 4.31 31.81
CA ASP A 773 -1.50 4.68 33.07
C ASP A 773 -1.13 6.10 33.60
N LYS A 774 -0.72 7.01 32.71
CA LYS A 774 -0.40 8.40 33.04
C LYS A 774 -1.28 9.34 32.22
N SER A 775 -2.35 9.83 32.85
CA SER A 775 -3.25 10.82 32.22
C SER A 775 -2.95 12.24 32.70
N GLY A 776 -3.40 13.24 31.96
CA GLY A 776 -3.25 14.65 32.33
C GLY A 776 -3.07 15.58 31.15
N ARG A 777 -2.88 16.85 31.48
CA ARG A 777 -2.61 17.93 30.52
C ARG A 777 -1.19 17.78 29.97
N VAL A 778 -1.03 17.99 28.66
CA VAL A 778 0.25 18.02 27.95
C VAL A 778 0.41 19.38 27.28
N MET A 779 1.61 19.91 27.28
CA MET A 779 2.01 21.12 26.56
C MET A 779 3.31 20.83 25.80
N LEU A 780 3.30 21.09 24.50
CA LEU A 780 4.49 21.12 23.66
C LEU A 780 4.77 22.55 23.24
N LYS A 781 5.98 23.03 23.48
CA LYS A 781 6.46 24.35 23.07
C LYS A 781 7.57 24.20 22.06
N ALA A 782 7.52 25.00 20.99
CA ALA A 782 8.54 25.09 19.94
C ALA A 782 9.17 26.50 19.95
N THR A 783 10.49 26.56 19.95
CA THR A 783 11.27 27.82 19.97
C THR A 783 12.41 27.75 18.94
N SER A 784 12.80 28.91 18.41
CA SER A 784 13.98 29.06 17.56
C SER A 784 14.55 30.46 17.71
N SER A 785 15.86 30.63 17.55
CA SER A 785 16.50 31.94 17.64
C SER A 785 15.94 32.90 16.58
N GLY A 786 15.55 34.10 17.02
CA GLY A 786 15.02 35.12 16.11
C GLY A 786 13.57 34.95 15.67
N LEU A 787 12.86 33.88 16.06
CA LEU A 787 11.47 33.63 15.71
C LEU A 787 10.52 33.75 16.89
N LEU A 788 9.30 34.20 16.66
CA LEU A 788 8.23 34.09 17.64
C LEU A 788 7.87 32.62 17.86
N SER A 789 7.88 32.19 19.13
CA SER A 789 7.57 30.81 19.53
C SER A 789 6.08 30.49 19.46
N ASP A 790 5.76 29.17 19.40
CA ASP A 790 4.38 28.68 19.48
C ASP A 790 4.27 27.49 20.42
N SER A 791 3.04 27.16 20.85
CA SER A 791 2.75 26.05 21.77
C SER A 791 1.42 25.39 21.44
N ALA A 792 1.40 24.08 21.52
CA ALA A 792 0.19 23.27 21.41
C ALA A 792 -0.14 22.59 22.74
N VAL A 793 -1.43 22.46 23.07
CA VAL A 793 -1.91 21.89 24.32
C VAL A 793 -3.02 20.88 24.06
N TRP A 794 -2.95 19.73 24.72
CA TRP A 794 -3.99 18.69 24.69
C TRP A 794 -4.06 17.93 26.02
N THR A 795 -4.96 16.96 26.10
CA THR A 795 -5.16 16.14 27.30
C THR A 795 -5.10 14.67 26.97
N VAL A 796 -4.28 13.94 27.71
CA VAL A 796 -4.30 12.47 27.73
C VAL A 796 -5.35 12.01 28.73
N GLN A 797 -6.32 11.22 28.28
CA GLN A 797 -7.43 10.71 29.09
C GLN A 797 -7.02 9.44 29.83
N PRO A 798 -7.57 9.17 31.02
CA PRO A 798 -7.35 7.91 31.72
C PRO A 798 -8.00 6.75 30.95
N LEU A 799 -7.42 5.57 31.06
CA LEU A 799 -7.98 4.35 30.52
C LEU A 799 -9.09 3.81 31.44
N LYS A 800 -10.04 3.15 30.81
CA LYS A 800 -10.95 2.27 31.53
C LYS A 800 -10.39 0.85 31.45
N THR A 801 -9.96 0.34 32.57
CA THR A 801 -9.41 -1.03 32.70
C THR A 801 -10.29 -1.92 33.55
N MET A 802 -10.23 -3.23 33.31
CA MET A 802 -10.81 -4.26 34.15
C MET A 802 -9.71 -5.29 34.45
N ALA A 803 -9.24 -5.33 35.68
CA ALA A 803 -8.01 -6.01 36.06
C ALA A 803 -6.86 -5.51 35.17
N ASP A 804 -6.08 -6.41 34.57
CA ASP A 804 -4.92 -6.07 33.73
C ASP A 804 -5.28 -5.99 32.23
N TYR A 805 -6.55 -5.73 31.89
CA TYR A 805 -7.07 -5.68 30.52
C TYR A 805 -7.59 -4.30 30.19
N PHE A 806 -7.43 -3.87 28.94
CA PHE A 806 -8.14 -2.70 28.44
C PHE A 806 -9.60 -3.05 28.10
N VAL A 807 -10.52 -2.28 28.65
CA VAL A 807 -11.96 -2.43 28.36
C VAL A 807 -12.35 -1.59 27.16
N LYS A 808 -11.59 -0.52 26.87
CA LYS A 808 -11.79 0.35 25.72
C LYS A 808 -10.45 0.88 25.25
N GLU A 809 -10.18 0.75 23.96
CA GLU A 809 -9.00 1.31 23.31
C GLU A 809 -9.31 2.64 22.60
N SER A 810 -8.28 3.47 22.44
CA SER A 810 -8.35 4.76 21.72
C SER A 810 -8.85 4.63 20.29
N ASN A 811 -8.73 3.46 19.69
CA ASN A 811 -8.89 3.21 18.28
C ASN A 811 -10.17 2.48 17.88
N GLU A 812 -11.06 2.22 18.84
CA GLU A 812 -12.37 1.67 18.53
C GLU A 812 -13.15 2.64 17.61
N ASN A 813 -13.69 2.08 16.53
CA ASN A 813 -14.59 2.80 15.61
C ASN A 813 -13.99 4.03 14.92
N LEU A 814 -12.76 3.91 14.38
CA LEU A 814 -12.21 4.93 13.50
C LEU A 814 -13.12 5.15 12.27
N PRO A 815 -13.34 6.42 11.88
CA PRO A 815 -14.25 6.73 10.79
C PRO A 815 -13.71 6.32 9.42
N SER A 816 -14.60 5.89 8.54
CA SER A 816 -14.28 5.66 7.14
C SER A 816 -14.07 6.96 6.37
N PHE A 817 -13.20 6.91 5.36
CA PHE A 817 -13.04 7.97 4.36
C PHE A 817 -14.06 7.75 3.24
N LEU A 818 -14.90 8.73 2.99
CA LEU A 818 -16.01 8.65 2.03
C LEU A 818 -15.97 9.77 0.98
N ALA A 819 -14.86 10.49 0.87
CA ALA A 819 -14.81 11.76 0.15
C ALA A 819 -14.95 11.62 -1.38
N ARG A 820 -14.50 10.51 -1.97
CA ARG A 820 -14.66 10.28 -3.42
C ARG A 820 -16.07 9.83 -3.82
N GLY A 821 -16.89 9.39 -2.87
CA GLY A 821 -18.19 8.82 -3.13
C GLY A 821 -18.15 7.41 -3.73
N PRO A 822 -19.33 6.82 -4.04
CA PRO A 822 -19.42 5.50 -4.65
C PRO A 822 -18.82 5.47 -6.07
N SER A 823 -18.68 4.28 -6.65
CA SER A 823 -18.29 4.11 -8.05
C SER A 823 -19.24 4.89 -8.99
N PRO A 824 -18.71 5.51 -10.06
CA PRO A 824 -19.53 6.28 -11.00
C PRO A 824 -20.59 5.40 -11.69
N ALA A 825 -21.77 5.97 -11.93
CA ALA A 825 -22.83 5.26 -12.64
C ALA A 825 -22.58 5.16 -14.16
N ASN A 826 -21.88 6.16 -14.74
CA ASN A 826 -21.55 6.19 -16.16
C ASN A 826 -20.28 5.38 -16.43
N PRO A 827 -20.15 4.72 -17.60
CA PRO A 827 -18.94 4.01 -17.98
C PRO A 827 -17.71 4.91 -17.93
N THR A 828 -16.61 4.35 -17.37
CA THR A 828 -15.32 5.04 -17.27
C THR A 828 -14.41 4.77 -18.46
N LEU A 829 -14.68 3.70 -19.23
CA LEU A 829 -13.92 3.31 -20.39
C LEU A 829 -14.37 4.11 -21.62
N VAL A 830 -13.40 4.75 -22.28
CA VAL A 830 -13.58 5.39 -23.59
C VAL A 830 -12.62 4.70 -24.56
N GLN A 831 -13.14 4.22 -25.69
CA GLN A 831 -12.32 3.63 -26.74
C GLN A 831 -11.68 4.74 -27.57
N LEU A 832 -10.35 4.77 -27.58
CA LEU A 832 -9.53 5.75 -28.30
C LEU A 832 -8.96 5.17 -29.59
N LYS A 833 -8.72 3.84 -29.60
CA LYS A 833 -8.18 3.11 -30.73
C LYS A 833 -8.96 1.81 -30.96
N LYS A 834 -9.13 1.42 -32.20
CA LYS A 834 -9.67 0.12 -32.61
C LYS A 834 -8.51 -0.76 -33.05
N SER A 835 -8.31 -1.90 -32.42
CA SER A 835 -7.34 -2.91 -32.87
C SER A 835 -7.82 -3.60 -34.14
N LEU A 836 -6.94 -3.71 -35.12
CA LEU A 836 -7.20 -4.35 -36.40
C LEU A 836 -6.64 -5.77 -36.38
N LYS A 837 -7.52 -6.75 -36.58
CA LYS A 837 -7.16 -8.17 -36.44
C LYS A 837 -6.32 -8.67 -37.60
N ILE A 838 -5.21 -9.32 -37.29
CA ILE A 838 -4.30 -9.96 -38.22
C ILE A 838 -4.83 -11.36 -38.56
N ARG A 839 -4.92 -11.71 -39.82
CA ARG A 839 -5.30 -13.07 -40.28
C ARG A 839 -4.12 -13.92 -40.79
N ALA A 840 -3.05 -13.25 -41.24
CA ALA A 840 -1.87 -13.92 -41.78
C ALA A 840 -0.63 -13.05 -41.67
N VAL A 841 0.54 -13.68 -41.66
CA VAL A 841 1.84 -13.01 -41.59
C VAL A 841 2.80 -13.65 -42.58
N ALA A 842 3.62 -12.81 -43.22
CA ALA A 842 4.74 -13.22 -44.04
C ALA A 842 6.01 -12.51 -43.60
N ALA A 843 7.14 -13.19 -43.61
CA ALA A 843 8.41 -12.64 -43.12
C ALA A 843 9.55 -12.94 -44.08
N GLY A 844 10.58 -12.13 -44.10
CA GLY A 844 11.74 -12.31 -44.97
C GLY A 844 12.62 -13.49 -44.58
N ALA A 845 12.61 -13.90 -43.33
CA ALA A 845 13.26 -15.10 -42.81
C ALA A 845 12.51 -15.61 -41.56
N ASN A 846 12.75 -16.88 -41.17
CA ASN A 846 12.18 -17.51 -39.98
C ASN A 846 10.64 -17.42 -39.95
N GLN A 847 10.02 -17.76 -41.12
CA GLN A 847 8.59 -17.69 -41.36
C GLN A 847 7.76 -18.47 -40.32
N GLU A 848 8.27 -19.58 -39.84
CA GLU A 848 7.63 -20.46 -38.87
C GLU A 848 7.43 -19.79 -37.50
N LYS A 849 8.22 -18.78 -37.19
CA LYS A 849 8.13 -17.96 -35.95
C LYS A 849 7.41 -16.65 -36.13
N ALA A 850 7.02 -16.31 -37.35
CA ALA A 850 6.46 -14.96 -37.65
C ALA A 850 5.20 -14.66 -36.82
N SER A 851 4.40 -15.66 -36.46
CA SER A 851 3.22 -15.46 -35.60
C SER A 851 3.54 -15.11 -34.16
N GLN A 852 4.77 -15.34 -33.70
CA GLN A 852 5.22 -14.96 -32.35
C GLN A 852 5.35 -13.44 -32.18
N SER A 853 5.29 -12.67 -33.25
CA SER A 853 5.30 -11.19 -33.20
C SER A 853 3.93 -10.57 -32.91
N TYR A 854 2.87 -11.38 -32.69
CA TYR A 854 1.51 -10.89 -32.35
C TYR A 854 0.66 -11.97 -31.64
N ASP A 855 1.26 -12.77 -30.77
CA ASP A 855 0.62 -13.92 -30.11
C ASP A 855 0.13 -13.66 -28.67
N ASP A 856 0.21 -12.41 -28.20
CA ASP A 856 -0.09 -11.98 -26.83
C ASP A 856 0.80 -12.69 -25.78
N ASN A 857 2.05 -12.97 -26.14
CA ASN A 857 3.06 -13.55 -25.27
C ASN A 857 4.33 -12.70 -25.25
N GLU A 858 4.51 -11.90 -24.23
CA GLU A 858 5.66 -10.99 -24.05
C GLU A 858 7.03 -11.71 -23.95
N LEU A 859 7.03 -13.05 -23.87
CA LEU A 859 8.24 -13.87 -23.76
C LEU A 859 8.62 -14.56 -25.09
N SER A 860 7.86 -14.37 -26.16
CA SER A 860 8.17 -14.84 -27.51
C SER A 860 8.53 -13.67 -28.43
N ASP A 861 9.25 -13.94 -29.51
CA ASP A 861 9.60 -12.96 -30.53
C ASP A 861 9.80 -13.58 -31.91
N TRP A 862 9.63 -12.77 -32.94
CA TRP A 862 10.14 -13.07 -34.27
C TRP A 862 11.43 -12.29 -34.52
N VAL A 863 12.45 -12.97 -35.06
CA VAL A 863 13.75 -12.40 -35.43
C VAL A 863 14.10 -12.91 -36.84
N ASN A 864 14.54 -12.00 -37.74
CA ASN A 864 15.05 -12.44 -39.03
C ASN A 864 16.43 -13.13 -38.91
N ASP A 865 17.07 -13.49 -40.03
CA ASP A 865 18.36 -14.17 -40.08
C ASP A 865 19.60 -13.25 -39.96
N GLY A 866 19.39 -11.99 -39.59
CA GLY A 866 20.46 -11.00 -39.45
C GLY A 866 20.87 -10.30 -40.73
N GLN A 867 20.22 -10.58 -41.87
CA GLN A 867 20.49 -9.94 -43.15
C GLN A 867 19.49 -8.80 -43.38
N LEU A 868 19.98 -7.64 -43.81
CA LEU A 868 19.11 -6.48 -44.06
C LEU A 868 18.07 -6.75 -45.16
N GLY A 869 18.39 -7.58 -46.16
CA GLY A 869 17.48 -7.97 -47.23
C GLY A 869 16.27 -8.78 -46.76
N THR A 870 16.38 -9.49 -45.66
CA THR A 870 15.33 -10.29 -45.07
C THR A 870 14.70 -9.67 -43.84
N ALA A 871 15.15 -8.47 -43.47
CA ALA A 871 14.68 -7.76 -42.27
C ALA A 871 13.34 -7.05 -42.53
N TRP A 872 12.32 -7.83 -42.86
CA TRP A 872 10.95 -7.36 -43.07
C TRP A 872 9.91 -8.39 -42.64
N ILE A 873 8.73 -7.90 -42.26
CA ILE A 873 7.56 -8.68 -41.92
C ILE A 873 6.31 -7.99 -42.47
N THR A 874 5.35 -8.73 -42.96
CA THR A 874 4.10 -8.23 -43.53
C THR A 874 2.92 -8.90 -42.81
N TYR A 875 2.11 -8.11 -42.19
CA TYR A 875 0.86 -8.49 -41.56
C TYR A 875 -0.29 -8.28 -42.55
N THR A 876 -1.17 -9.25 -42.70
CA THR A 876 -2.38 -9.14 -43.51
C THR A 876 -3.58 -9.12 -42.59
N LEU A 877 -4.38 -8.06 -42.67
CA LEU A 877 -5.58 -7.86 -41.85
C LEU A 877 -6.72 -8.79 -42.26
N GLN A 878 -7.70 -8.99 -41.39
CA GLN A 878 -8.92 -9.74 -41.70
C GLN A 878 -9.78 -9.02 -42.73
N GLU A 879 -9.78 -7.71 -42.76
CA GLU A 879 -10.51 -6.84 -43.67
C GLU A 879 -9.72 -5.58 -44.01
N LYS A 880 -9.97 -5.04 -45.19
CA LYS A 880 -9.37 -3.76 -45.60
C LYS A 880 -9.87 -2.63 -44.71
N SER A 881 -8.97 -2.00 -43.99
CA SER A 881 -9.26 -1.03 -42.92
C SER A 881 -8.51 0.29 -43.11
N ASP A 882 -8.97 1.34 -42.42
CA ASP A 882 -8.21 2.58 -42.25
C ASP A 882 -7.19 2.37 -41.14
N ILE A 883 -5.92 2.62 -41.45
CA ILE A 883 -4.77 2.38 -40.55
C ILE A 883 -4.05 3.70 -40.36
N ASP A 884 -3.71 4.06 -39.14
CA ASP A 884 -2.98 5.28 -38.83
C ASP A 884 -1.96 5.14 -37.71
N GLU A 885 -1.83 3.92 -37.12
CA GLU A 885 -0.87 3.68 -36.05
C GLU A 885 -0.48 2.22 -35.91
N VAL A 886 0.79 2.02 -35.52
CA VAL A 886 1.36 0.71 -35.15
C VAL A 886 2.11 0.86 -33.83
N ASP A 887 1.75 0.05 -32.84
CA ASP A 887 2.53 -0.11 -31.61
C ASP A 887 3.46 -1.31 -31.76
N LEU A 888 4.75 -1.13 -31.49
CA LEU A 888 5.76 -2.18 -31.56
C LEU A 888 6.52 -2.33 -30.23
N LYS A 889 6.67 -3.57 -29.77
CA LYS A 889 7.68 -3.93 -28.79
C LYS A 889 8.83 -4.63 -29.49
N LEU A 890 10.01 -4.02 -29.46
CA LEU A 890 11.20 -4.46 -30.16
C LEU A 890 12.24 -4.95 -29.16
N ASN A 891 13.11 -5.88 -29.53
CA ASN A 891 14.22 -6.25 -28.67
C ASN A 891 15.15 -5.07 -28.36
N ASN A 892 15.68 -5.01 -27.14
CA ASN A 892 16.49 -3.89 -26.63
C ASN A 892 15.81 -2.51 -26.75
N PHE A 893 14.49 -2.46 -26.57
CA PHE A 893 13.67 -1.24 -26.70
C PHE A 893 14.15 -0.07 -25.84
N ARG A 894 14.86 -0.32 -24.75
CA ARG A 894 15.36 0.73 -23.84
C ARG A 894 16.65 1.39 -24.27
N SER A 895 17.41 0.79 -25.19
CA SER A 895 18.73 1.28 -25.59
C SER A 895 18.94 1.39 -27.10
N ARG A 896 18.02 0.80 -27.87
CA ARG A 896 18.17 0.70 -29.32
C ARG A 896 17.09 1.43 -30.08
N SER A 897 17.51 2.20 -31.07
CA SER A 897 16.67 2.82 -32.08
C SER A 897 16.76 2.04 -33.39
N TYR A 898 15.62 1.77 -34.00
CA TYR A 898 15.47 1.03 -35.22
C TYR A 898 15.05 1.98 -36.37
N PRO A 899 15.87 2.15 -37.41
CA PRO A 899 15.45 2.87 -38.63
C PRO A 899 14.45 2.03 -39.42
N LEU A 900 13.17 2.39 -39.38
CA LEU A 900 12.08 1.60 -39.95
C LEU A 900 11.40 2.31 -41.13
N GLN A 901 10.92 1.54 -42.06
CA GLN A 901 9.94 1.92 -43.06
C GLN A 901 8.68 1.10 -42.88
N ILE A 902 7.50 1.74 -42.88
CA ILE A 902 6.21 1.08 -42.85
C ILE A 902 5.46 1.38 -44.13
N PHE A 903 4.94 0.31 -44.74
CA PHE A 903 4.12 0.41 -45.95
C PHE A 903 2.72 -0.10 -45.64
N VAL A 904 1.70 0.57 -46.13
CA VAL A 904 0.33 0.08 -46.19
C VAL A 904 0.02 -0.27 -47.64
N ASP A 905 -0.20 -1.55 -47.93
CA ASP A 905 -0.12 -2.17 -49.23
C ASP A 905 1.26 -1.85 -49.83
N GLU A 906 1.37 -1.06 -50.89
CA GLU A 906 2.65 -0.66 -51.50
C GLU A 906 3.04 0.80 -51.21
N LYS A 907 2.19 1.51 -50.44
CA LYS A 907 2.40 2.95 -50.14
C LYS A 907 3.26 3.10 -48.90
N LEU A 908 4.40 3.77 -49.01
CA LEU A 908 5.22 4.19 -47.88
C LEU A 908 4.43 5.18 -47.01
N VAL A 909 4.21 4.87 -45.74
CA VAL A 909 3.44 5.72 -44.78
C VAL A 909 4.31 6.27 -43.65
N PHE A 910 5.39 5.55 -43.29
CA PHE A 910 6.35 5.98 -42.27
C PHE A 910 7.77 5.68 -42.74
N ASP A 911 8.68 6.65 -42.56
CA ASP A 911 10.14 6.53 -42.74
C ASP A 911 10.84 7.29 -41.63
N GLY A 912 11.35 6.57 -40.62
CA GLY A 912 11.91 7.21 -39.43
C GLY A 912 12.59 6.23 -38.48
N ASN A 913 13.02 6.73 -37.36
CA ASN A 913 13.63 5.96 -36.28
C ASN A 913 12.64 5.73 -35.15
N THR A 914 12.71 4.57 -34.47
CA THR A 914 11.96 4.35 -33.24
C THR A 914 12.61 5.08 -32.07
N ASP A 915 11.79 5.54 -31.13
CA ASP A 915 12.27 6.03 -29.85
C ASP A 915 12.72 4.86 -28.97
N VAL A 916 13.61 5.13 -28.03
CA VAL A 916 13.88 4.22 -26.91
C VAL A 916 12.81 4.42 -25.83
N THR A 917 12.22 3.33 -25.33
CA THR A 917 11.05 3.34 -24.47
C THR A 917 11.23 2.37 -23.29
N LEU A 918 10.22 2.27 -22.42
CA LEU A 918 10.15 1.21 -21.41
C LEU A 918 9.39 -0.05 -21.87
N GLY A 919 9.06 -0.15 -23.16
CA GLY A 919 8.38 -1.32 -23.73
C GLY A 919 7.93 -1.09 -25.17
N TYR A 920 6.93 -0.26 -25.37
CA TYR A 920 6.30 -0.06 -26.68
C TYR A 920 6.64 1.29 -27.26
N CYS A 921 7.00 1.31 -28.56
CA CYS A 921 7.02 2.53 -29.37
C CYS A 921 5.76 2.60 -30.23
N THR A 922 5.15 3.78 -30.27
CA THR A 922 3.97 4.07 -31.10
C THR A 922 4.42 4.82 -32.35
N LEU A 923 4.14 4.27 -33.52
CA LEU A 923 4.47 4.84 -34.83
C LEU A 923 3.20 5.30 -35.53
N SER A 924 2.97 6.60 -35.54
CA SER A 924 1.78 7.21 -36.15
C SER A 924 2.10 7.77 -37.55
N PHE A 925 1.14 7.68 -38.46
CA PHE A 925 1.23 8.13 -39.83
C PHE A 925 -0.12 8.58 -40.37
N PRO A 926 -0.17 9.30 -41.52
CA PRO A 926 -1.44 9.72 -42.10
C PRO A 926 -2.35 8.55 -42.42
N ARG A 927 -3.62 8.62 -41.98
CA ARG A 927 -4.64 7.57 -42.17
C ARG A 927 -4.63 7.06 -43.62
N THR A 928 -4.40 5.80 -43.76
CA THR A 928 -4.26 5.15 -45.06
C THR A 928 -5.08 3.85 -45.10
N ARG A 929 -5.94 3.68 -46.12
CA ARG A 929 -6.79 2.50 -46.27
C ARG A 929 -6.03 1.39 -46.94
N GLY A 930 -5.91 0.24 -46.31
CA GLY A 930 -5.19 -0.92 -46.83
C GLY A 930 -5.51 -2.23 -46.10
N GLU A 931 -4.89 -3.30 -46.55
CA GLU A 931 -5.04 -4.63 -45.99
C GLU A 931 -3.72 -5.21 -45.51
N LYS A 932 -2.58 -4.80 -46.12
CA LYS A 932 -1.25 -5.32 -45.79
C LYS A 932 -0.39 -4.23 -45.20
N ILE A 933 0.23 -4.55 -44.05
CA ILE A 933 1.17 -3.65 -43.37
C ILE A 933 2.53 -4.32 -43.38
N THR A 934 3.49 -3.73 -44.07
CA THR A 934 4.87 -4.21 -44.14
C THR A 934 5.76 -3.31 -43.31
N ILE A 935 6.45 -3.90 -42.34
CA ILE A 935 7.48 -3.26 -41.52
C ILE A 935 8.83 -3.74 -42.05
N LYS A 936 9.73 -2.80 -42.36
CA LYS A 936 11.03 -3.12 -42.91
C LYS A 936 12.12 -2.31 -42.25
N LEU A 937 13.23 -2.97 -41.92
CA LEU A 937 14.43 -2.30 -41.44
C LEU A 937 15.13 -1.63 -42.61
N LYS A 938 15.37 -0.34 -42.51
CA LYS A 938 16.01 0.48 -43.55
C LYS A 938 17.53 0.43 -43.52
N ASN A 939 18.10 0.52 -42.32
CA ASN A 939 19.53 0.48 -42.04
C ASN A 939 19.78 -0.27 -40.73
N ALA A 940 21.03 -0.51 -40.39
CA ALA A 940 21.42 -1.09 -39.11
C ALA A 940 20.82 -0.32 -37.94
N PRO A 941 20.23 -1.01 -36.95
CA PRO A 941 19.88 -0.38 -35.67
C PRO A 941 21.09 0.20 -34.98
N PHE A 942 20.89 1.23 -34.19
CA PHE A 942 21.98 1.91 -33.47
C PHE A 942 21.62 2.11 -31.99
N THR A 943 22.65 2.03 -31.13
CA THR A 943 22.50 2.25 -29.70
C THR A 943 22.42 3.75 -29.42
N THR A 944 21.46 4.15 -28.58
CA THR A 944 21.29 5.51 -28.08
C THR A 944 21.50 5.52 -26.56
N ARG A 945 21.26 6.64 -25.92
CA ARG A 945 21.21 6.72 -24.46
C ARG A 945 20.13 5.76 -23.96
N GLU A 946 20.47 4.90 -22.98
CA GLU A 946 19.52 3.99 -22.38
C GLU A 946 18.38 4.74 -21.70
N ASN A 947 17.14 4.32 -21.95
CA ASN A 947 15.99 4.69 -21.16
C ASN A 947 15.87 3.72 -19.98
N ASN A 948 16.80 3.86 -19.04
CA ASN A 948 16.95 2.96 -17.89
C ASN A 948 16.34 3.53 -16.62
N GLN A 949 15.93 2.63 -15.76
CA GLN A 949 15.73 2.92 -14.35
C GLN A 949 16.90 2.35 -13.53
N VAL A 950 17.15 2.96 -12.39
CA VAL A 950 18.35 2.78 -11.56
C VAL A 950 18.80 1.33 -11.36
N GLU A 951 17.94 0.39 -11.06
CA GLU A 951 18.36 -0.97 -10.73
C GLU A 951 18.43 -1.92 -11.94
N MET A 952 18.19 -1.42 -13.14
CA MET A 952 18.14 -2.24 -14.35
C MET A 952 19.48 -2.27 -15.09
N GLY A 953 20.41 -1.39 -14.74
CA GLY A 953 21.73 -1.36 -15.33
C GLY A 953 22.45 -2.71 -15.14
N GLY A 954 22.82 -3.35 -16.27
CA GLY A 954 23.54 -4.62 -16.29
C GLY A 954 22.74 -5.88 -15.97
N LYS A 955 21.44 -5.81 -15.65
CA LYS A 955 20.58 -7.00 -15.56
C LYS A 955 20.23 -7.52 -16.95
N LYS A 956 20.50 -8.80 -17.17
CA LYS A 956 19.92 -9.54 -18.29
C LYS A 956 18.58 -10.09 -17.82
N LEU A 957 17.49 -9.62 -18.41
CA LEU A 957 16.14 -10.07 -18.11
C LEU A 957 15.64 -10.93 -19.29
N ASP A 958 14.87 -11.96 -18.98
CA ASP A 958 14.24 -12.82 -19.98
C ASP A 958 12.93 -12.26 -20.55
N ASP A 959 12.65 -10.99 -20.32
CA ASP A 959 11.47 -10.27 -20.81
C ASP A 959 11.63 -9.71 -22.24
N GLY A 960 12.62 -10.17 -22.99
CA GLY A 960 12.95 -9.68 -24.33
C GLY A 960 13.91 -8.47 -24.36
N VAL A 961 14.19 -7.84 -23.22
CA VAL A 961 15.06 -6.66 -23.14
C VAL A 961 16.48 -6.93 -23.63
N ALA A 962 16.99 -8.13 -23.44
CA ALA A 962 18.37 -8.50 -23.73
C ALA A 962 18.51 -9.75 -24.62
N ARG A 963 17.44 -10.24 -25.22
CA ARG A 963 17.44 -11.51 -25.97
C ARG A 963 18.30 -11.48 -27.23
N ASN A 964 18.51 -10.30 -27.78
CA ASN A 964 19.25 -10.18 -29.04
C ASN A 964 20.49 -9.35 -28.83
N ASP A 965 21.62 -10.02 -28.80
CA ASP A 965 22.91 -9.37 -28.85
C ASP A 965 23.15 -8.90 -30.29
N ALA A 966 22.72 -7.69 -30.54
CA ALA A 966 22.57 -7.17 -31.87
C ALA A 966 23.89 -6.64 -32.44
N ASN A 967 24.87 -7.44 -32.47
CA ASN A 967 26.00 -7.24 -33.37
C ASN A 967 25.64 -7.45 -34.85
N ALA A 968 24.47 -8.01 -35.12
CA ALA A 968 23.99 -8.22 -36.49
C ALA A 968 23.40 -6.93 -37.07
N LYS A 969 24.11 -6.29 -37.98
CA LYS A 969 23.75 -5.05 -38.66
C LYS A 969 22.42 -5.05 -39.44
N GLY A 970 21.85 -6.22 -39.68
CA GLY A 970 20.58 -6.42 -40.39
C GLY A 970 19.50 -7.09 -39.55
N THR A 971 19.58 -7.05 -38.22
CA THR A 971 18.62 -7.76 -37.35
C THR A 971 17.42 -6.88 -37.04
N LEU A 972 16.23 -7.37 -37.38
CA LEU A 972 14.93 -6.87 -36.91
C LEU A 972 14.31 -7.93 -36.03
N SER A 973 13.98 -7.56 -34.77
CA SER A 973 13.36 -8.46 -33.79
C SER A 973 12.15 -7.79 -33.19
N ILE A 974 10.98 -8.42 -33.36
CA ILE A 974 9.69 -7.93 -32.90
C ILE A 974 9.12 -8.92 -31.88
N ILE A 975 8.91 -8.43 -30.66
CA ILE A 975 8.27 -9.17 -29.58
C ILE A 975 6.75 -9.14 -29.82
N GLU A 976 6.19 -7.95 -30.02
CA GLU A 976 4.76 -7.76 -30.25
C GLU A 976 4.50 -6.58 -31.21
N ALA A 977 3.47 -6.72 -32.03
CA ALA A 977 2.97 -5.71 -32.94
C ALA A 977 1.45 -5.60 -32.84
N ASP A 978 0.96 -4.38 -32.54
CA ASP A 978 -0.46 -4.04 -32.54
C ASP A 978 -0.72 -3.00 -33.65
N ILE A 979 -1.76 -3.21 -34.46
CA ILE A 979 -2.13 -2.33 -35.56
C ILE A 979 -3.46 -1.68 -35.23
N HIS A 980 -3.53 -0.35 -35.38
CA HIS A 980 -4.65 0.43 -34.91
C HIS A 980 -5.24 1.39 -35.94
N GLN A 981 -6.54 1.60 -35.77
CA GLN A 981 -7.26 2.77 -36.24
C GLN A 981 -7.54 3.68 -35.04
N VAL A 982 -7.03 4.91 -35.04
CA VAL A 982 -7.34 5.92 -34.02
C VAL A 982 -8.77 6.41 -34.26
N LEU A 983 -9.59 6.35 -33.21
CA LEU A 983 -10.97 6.82 -33.30
C LEU A 983 -11.01 8.36 -33.12
N ALA A 984 -11.85 9.04 -33.89
CA ALA A 984 -12.07 10.46 -33.67
C ALA A 984 -12.80 10.67 -32.33
N ASN A 985 -12.25 11.53 -31.49
CA ASN A 985 -12.88 11.95 -30.23
C ASN A 985 -14.06 12.86 -30.50
#